data_420fb6a8ec3f21b4595a1f2311305139
#
_entry.id   420fb6a8ec3f21b4595a1f2311305139
#
_cell.length_a   1.000
_cell.length_b   1.000
_cell.length_c   1.000
_cell.angle_alpha   90.00
_cell.angle_beta   90.00
_cell.angle_gamma   90.00
#
_symmetry.space_group_name_H-M   'P 1'
#
loop_
_entity.id
_entity.type
_entity.pdbx_description
1 polymer ?
#
loop_
_entity_poly.entity_id
_entity_poly.type
_entity_poly.pdbx_seq_one_letter_code
_entity_poly.pdbx_strand_id
1 'polypeptide(L)'
;TAQSTEADTELEEIVVTASGFAQKAKEAAASITVISSKDLETKAYRDVTDALKDVPGVVVTGGGSSSDISIRGMGSAYTMMLIDGKRVNSRGVRPNSDNAGIEQGWMPPITAIQRIEVIRGPASALYGSDAMGGVVNIITKKTADAWMGSIKTDATIQANSEGGNTYQTGVFVSGPLIQDVLGVRGTANYSHREEDKIIGGYKEQTMRNGNLVLSLTPNDQNTIEFEVLRSLQSRNATVGKTIDPTPTVSKGKLTYPTDSLTDYDRTQYSLTHQGYFENFTTQTYLQREENDNPSRSMFETNTILNTQNQFKFGNHALNVGGRWQREQLDDAGNQLSIGGTTLNQLERDSWAIFAEDEWRIVPQFALTGSLRYDQDENYGSNVTPKLYGVWQPNDQWIVKGGVSKGYKTPALRAATDGWGQTTGGGKSKGMIIGNSNLKPEKSTNVELSFNWDNNDNLAAGLTFFNTDFKDKITEVRSCVGDDVPGTLTCQWKGESFDFISQRENVDKAQMRGVEATFDWKITPTLDLAANYTYTDTEQKSGAFKGQPLNQMPKHMFNTTLNWQAHEKLSTWGRLNYRSRTSDYLSRTAMADSTPSYTFVDMGVVYKPKTEVNLTAGVYNVFDKQVDNADYGTTLDGRRFNVGFQYTF
;
A
#
# COMPACT_ATOMS: atom_id res chain seq x y z
N THR A 1 2.21 38.36 14.04
CA THR A 1 1.10 37.44 13.86
C THR A 1 0.57 37.55 12.45
N ALA A 2 1.23 36.91 11.50
CA ALA A 2 0.72 36.77 10.15
C ALA A 2 -0.26 35.62 10.14
N GLN A 3 -1.53 35.91 10.02
CA GLN A 3 -2.53 34.95 9.55
C GLN A 3 -2.16 34.66 8.10
N SER A 4 -1.51 33.52 7.84
CA SER A 4 -1.49 32.95 6.52
C SER A 4 -2.93 32.58 6.18
N THR A 5 -3.47 33.24 5.20
CA THR A 5 -4.80 32.95 4.68
C THR A 5 -4.78 31.56 4.06
N GLU A 6 -5.73 30.69 4.45
CA GLU A 6 -5.89 29.30 3.96
C GLU A 6 -5.94 29.18 2.43
N ALA A 7 -6.09 30.27 1.70
CA ALA A 7 -6.15 30.29 0.23
C ALA A 7 -4.80 30.06 -0.47
N ASP A 8 -3.68 30.35 0.21
CA ASP A 8 -2.34 30.19 -0.39
C ASP A 8 -1.77 28.77 -0.25
N THR A 9 -2.37 27.93 0.60
CA THR A 9 -1.85 26.58 0.91
C THR A 9 -2.25 25.50 -0.09
N GLU A 10 -3.32 25.68 -0.86
CA GLU A 10 -3.74 24.69 -1.87
C GLU A 10 -2.93 24.72 -3.16
N LEU A 11 -2.31 25.85 -3.48
CA LEU A 11 -1.51 26.02 -4.71
C LEU A 11 -0.06 25.53 -4.58
N GLU A 12 0.44 25.34 -3.36
CA GLU A 12 1.82 24.93 -3.09
C GLU A 12 1.91 23.73 -2.15
N GLU A 13 1.19 22.66 -2.47
CA GLU A 13 1.25 21.42 -1.73
C GLU A 13 2.66 20.85 -1.73
N ILE A 14 3.22 20.61 -0.52
CA ILE A 14 4.57 20.10 -0.33
C ILE A 14 4.51 18.59 -0.17
N VAL A 15 5.38 17.90 -0.90
CA VAL A 15 5.53 16.44 -0.88
C VAL A 15 6.99 16.07 -0.65
N VAL A 16 7.24 14.88 -0.14
CA VAL A 16 8.59 14.36 0.14
C VAL A 16 8.88 13.04 -0.58
N THR A 17 7.87 12.26 -0.91
CA THR A 17 8.03 10.89 -1.37
C THR A 17 8.73 10.77 -2.72
N ALA A 18 8.46 11.68 -3.65
CA ALA A 18 8.99 11.58 -5.02
C ALA A 18 10.50 11.79 -5.10
N SER A 19 11.07 12.66 -4.27
CA SER A 19 12.51 12.98 -4.27
C SER A 19 13.24 12.57 -3.00
N GLY A 20 12.51 12.16 -1.96
CA GLY A 20 13.04 11.91 -0.62
C GLY A 20 13.17 13.18 0.24
N PHE A 21 13.00 14.35 -0.33
CA PHE A 21 13.10 15.65 0.33
C PHE A 21 11.92 16.56 -0.05
N ALA A 22 11.63 17.56 0.77
CA ALA A 22 10.51 18.46 0.57
C ALA A 22 10.61 19.21 -0.76
N GLN A 23 9.54 19.18 -1.55
CA GLN A 23 9.38 19.90 -2.81
C GLN A 23 7.91 20.19 -3.08
N LYS A 24 7.62 21.07 -4.05
CA LYS A 24 6.23 21.31 -4.49
C LYS A 24 5.72 20.10 -5.28
N ALA A 25 4.49 19.67 -5.01
CA ALA A 25 3.88 18.51 -5.71
C ALA A 25 3.86 18.69 -7.23
N LYS A 26 3.59 19.91 -7.70
CA LYS A 26 3.57 20.24 -9.14
C LYS A 26 4.93 20.08 -9.82
N GLU A 27 6.03 20.17 -9.08
CA GLU A 27 7.40 20.02 -9.58
C GLU A 27 7.94 18.59 -9.43
N ALA A 28 7.21 17.71 -8.77
CA ALA A 28 7.65 16.35 -8.53
C ALA A 28 7.81 15.57 -9.85
N ALA A 29 8.94 14.86 -9.98
CA ALA A 29 9.24 14.01 -11.13
C ALA A 29 8.55 12.65 -11.03
N ALA A 30 7.26 12.66 -10.81
CA ALA A 30 6.39 11.48 -10.69
C ALA A 30 4.92 11.90 -10.80
N SER A 31 4.05 10.92 -11.06
CA SER A 31 2.60 11.08 -10.87
C SER A 31 2.29 10.87 -9.40
N ILE A 32 1.93 11.93 -8.69
CA ILE A 32 1.69 11.92 -7.26
C ILE A 32 0.30 12.44 -6.91
N THR A 33 -0.34 11.82 -5.93
CA THR A 33 -1.61 12.25 -5.34
C THR A 33 -1.43 12.39 -3.85
N VAL A 34 -2.01 13.45 -3.27
CA VAL A 34 -1.96 13.72 -1.84
C VAL A 34 -3.37 13.63 -1.25
N ILE A 35 -3.50 12.89 -0.16
CA ILE A 35 -4.71 12.85 0.67
C ILE A 35 -4.41 13.70 1.90
N SER A 36 -5.10 14.82 2.04
CA SER A 36 -4.87 15.76 3.14
C SER A 36 -5.47 15.27 4.45
N SER A 37 -5.02 15.85 5.57
CA SER A 37 -5.61 15.60 6.88
C SER A 37 -7.10 15.96 6.93
N LYS A 38 -7.51 17.00 6.22
CA LYS A 38 -8.91 17.42 6.10
C LYS A 38 -9.77 16.31 5.49
N ASP A 39 -9.32 15.67 4.42
CA ASP A 39 -10.02 14.54 3.81
C ASP A 39 -10.12 13.35 4.76
N LEU A 40 -9.07 13.09 5.51
CA LEU A 40 -9.02 11.98 6.48
C LEU A 40 -9.93 12.21 7.69
N GLU A 41 -10.13 13.46 8.10
CA GLU A 41 -10.94 13.82 9.28
C GLU A 41 -12.44 13.83 9.00
N THR A 42 -12.85 14.04 7.76
CA THR A 42 -14.28 14.19 7.40
C THR A 42 -15.00 12.88 7.16
N LYS A 43 -14.29 11.82 6.79
CA LYS A 43 -14.87 10.52 6.45
C LYS A 43 -14.47 9.44 7.46
N ALA A 44 -15.28 8.39 7.56
CA ALA A 44 -14.98 7.23 8.39
C ALA A 44 -14.17 6.21 7.61
N TYR A 45 -12.88 6.13 7.90
CA TYR A 45 -11.99 5.13 7.31
C TYR A 45 -11.59 4.09 8.35
N ARG A 46 -11.64 2.81 7.97
CA ARG A 46 -11.17 1.70 8.82
C ARG A 46 -9.65 1.54 8.76
N ASP A 47 -9.11 1.70 7.56
CA ASP A 47 -7.69 1.60 7.26
C ASP A 47 -7.33 2.47 6.04
N VAL A 48 -6.10 2.40 5.60
CA VAL A 48 -5.63 3.16 4.44
C VAL A 48 -6.32 2.75 3.15
N THR A 49 -6.77 1.51 3.03
CA THR A 49 -7.46 1.01 1.84
C THR A 49 -8.72 1.84 1.56
N ASP A 50 -9.50 2.15 2.59
CA ASP A 50 -10.71 2.98 2.46
C ASP A 50 -10.36 4.40 1.97
N ALA A 51 -9.24 4.96 2.42
CA ALA A 51 -8.80 6.29 2.02
C ALA A 51 -8.27 6.33 0.58
N LEU A 52 -7.68 5.24 0.10
CA LEU A 52 -7.03 5.18 -1.21
C LEU A 52 -8.00 4.99 -2.38
N LYS A 53 -9.24 4.61 -2.13
CA LYS A 53 -10.18 4.31 -3.23
C LYS A 53 -10.60 5.52 -4.07
N ASP A 54 -10.38 6.74 -3.60
CA ASP A 54 -10.63 7.97 -4.37
C ASP A 54 -9.41 8.41 -5.19
N VAL A 55 -8.29 7.72 -5.12
CA VAL A 55 -7.06 8.04 -5.85
C VAL A 55 -7.13 7.48 -7.27
N PRO A 56 -6.85 8.28 -8.32
CA PRO A 56 -6.82 7.77 -9.69
C PRO A 56 -5.76 6.66 -9.82
N GLY A 57 -6.05 5.64 -10.62
CA GLY A 57 -5.16 4.50 -10.84
C GLY A 57 -5.08 3.49 -9.71
N VAL A 58 -5.68 3.74 -8.56
CA VAL A 58 -5.71 2.82 -7.44
C VAL A 58 -7.00 2.01 -7.44
N VAL A 59 -6.87 0.70 -7.49
CA VAL A 59 -7.97 -0.27 -7.41
C VAL A 59 -7.91 -0.98 -6.07
N VAL A 60 -9.02 -0.99 -5.34
CA VAL A 60 -9.19 -1.87 -4.19
C VAL A 60 -9.70 -3.22 -4.71
N THR A 61 -8.89 -4.27 -4.54
CA THR A 61 -9.21 -5.63 -4.98
C THR A 61 -9.71 -6.47 -3.83
N GLY A 62 -10.54 -7.48 -4.13
CA GLY A 62 -11.14 -8.33 -3.11
C GLY A 62 -12.20 -7.60 -2.31
N GLY A 63 -12.53 -8.14 -1.17
CA GLY A 63 -13.54 -7.62 -0.24
C GLY A 63 -13.60 -8.46 1.02
N GLY A 64 -14.61 -8.21 1.84
CA GLY A 64 -14.61 -8.79 3.17
C GLY A 64 -13.39 -8.30 3.95
N SER A 65 -12.75 -9.20 4.66
CA SER A 65 -11.52 -8.89 5.41
C SER A 65 -10.25 -9.04 4.59
N SER A 66 -10.36 -9.33 3.29
CA SER A 66 -9.22 -9.62 2.39
C SER A 66 -9.08 -8.59 1.27
N SER A 67 -9.38 -7.32 1.57
CA SER A 67 -9.19 -6.22 0.62
C SER A 67 -7.72 -5.87 0.51
N ASP A 68 -7.26 -5.65 -0.71
CA ASP A 68 -5.90 -5.21 -1.00
C ASP A 68 -5.93 -4.11 -2.05
N ILE A 69 -4.79 -3.52 -2.37
CA ILE A 69 -4.70 -2.44 -3.35
C ILE A 69 -3.85 -2.84 -4.54
N SER A 70 -4.16 -2.22 -5.69
CA SER A 70 -3.40 -2.34 -6.92
C SER A 70 -3.23 -0.96 -7.52
N ILE A 71 -2.04 -0.63 -7.99
CA ILE A 71 -1.76 0.67 -8.62
C ILE A 71 -1.43 0.44 -10.08
N ARG A 72 -2.23 1.03 -10.97
CA ARG A 72 -2.07 0.90 -12.43
C ARG A 72 -1.97 -0.56 -12.90
N GLY A 73 -2.74 -1.45 -12.28
CA GLY A 73 -2.75 -2.87 -12.61
C GLY A 73 -1.66 -3.70 -11.92
N MET A 74 -0.76 -3.08 -11.18
CA MET A 74 0.25 -3.78 -10.39
C MET A 74 -0.30 -4.09 -9.00
N GLY A 75 -0.31 -5.36 -8.61
CA GLY A 75 -0.87 -5.82 -7.35
C GLY A 75 -0.14 -5.29 -6.12
N SER A 76 -0.70 -5.56 -4.94
CA SER A 76 -0.18 -5.06 -3.66
C SER A 76 1.24 -5.53 -3.33
N ALA A 77 1.66 -6.68 -3.86
CA ALA A 77 3.04 -7.16 -3.73
C ALA A 77 4.06 -6.22 -4.39
N TYR A 78 3.61 -5.38 -5.31
CA TYR A 78 4.42 -4.42 -6.07
C TYR A 78 4.22 -2.98 -5.60
N THR A 79 3.48 -2.78 -4.52
CA THR A 79 3.27 -1.48 -3.88
C THR A 79 4.02 -1.43 -2.57
N MET A 80 4.86 -0.41 -2.41
CA MET A 80 5.59 -0.19 -1.16
C MET A 80 4.74 0.65 -0.21
N MET A 81 4.55 0.15 1.00
CA MET A 81 3.92 0.88 2.09
C MET A 81 5.00 1.49 2.99
N LEU A 82 4.90 2.78 3.25
CA LEU A 82 5.83 3.52 4.10
C LEU A 82 5.08 4.29 5.20
N ILE A 83 5.72 4.44 6.35
CA ILE A 83 5.36 5.40 7.40
C ILE A 83 6.57 6.29 7.62
N ASP A 84 6.44 7.59 7.34
CA ASP A 84 7.54 8.57 7.41
C ASP A 84 8.79 8.12 6.64
N GLY A 85 8.59 7.55 5.45
CA GLY A 85 9.66 7.06 4.60
C GLY A 85 10.25 5.72 4.99
N LYS A 86 9.78 5.09 6.06
CA LYS A 86 10.25 3.78 6.53
C LYS A 86 9.30 2.68 6.11
N ARG A 87 9.87 1.60 5.59
CA ARG A 87 9.15 0.47 5.04
C ARG A 87 8.32 -0.27 6.08
N VAL A 88 7.08 -0.60 5.71
CA VAL A 88 6.18 -1.49 6.44
C VAL A 88 5.92 -2.72 5.58
N ASN A 89 6.43 -3.88 5.98
CA ASN A 89 6.25 -5.10 5.21
C ASN A 89 6.18 -6.31 6.12
N SER A 90 5.06 -7.01 6.12
CA SER A 90 4.84 -8.26 6.85
C SER A 90 4.61 -9.47 5.94
N ARG A 91 4.91 -9.34 4.65
CA ARG A 91 4.66 -10.42 3.67
C ARG A 91 5.48 -11.67 3.92
N GLY A 92 6.64 -11.57 4.56
CA GLY A 92 7.49 -12.70 4.93
C GLY A 92 6.79 -13.70 5.83
N VAL A 93 5.87 -13.24 6.69
CA VAL A 93 5.09 -14.09 7.60
C VAL A 93 3.66 -14.38 7.10
N ARG A 94 3.36 -13.97 5.86
CA ARG A 94 2.08 -14.22 5.17
C ARG A 94 2.32 -14.97 3.86
N PRO A 95 2.61 -16.27 3.89
CA PRO A 95 2.85 -17.01 2.65
C PRO A 95 1.59 -17.05 1.80
N ASN A 96 1.77 -17.09 0.48
CA ASN A 96 0.69 -17.23 -0.51
C ASN A 96 -0.36 -16.12 -0.47
N SER A 97 0.02 -14.93 -0.01
CA SER A 97 -0.89 -13.78 0.14
C SER A 97 -2.06 -14.03 1.10
N ASP A 98 -1.89 -14.93 2.06
CA ASP A 98 -2.85 -15.15 3.14
C ASP A 98 -3.19 -13.84 3.85
N ASN A 99 -4.47 -13.64 4.19
CA ASN A 99 -4.93 -12.45 4.90
C ASN A 99 -4.49 -11.14 4.23
N ALA A 100 -4.83 -10.94 2.97
CA ALA A 100 -4.58 -9.72 2.25
C ALA A 100 -5.00 -8.47 3.04
N GLY A 101 -4.30 -7.36 2.86
CA GLY A 101 -4.60 -6.10 3.54
C GLY A 101 -3.98 -5.90 4.93
N ILE A 102 -3.15 -6.81 5.39
CA ILE A 102 -2.49 -6.66 6.71
C ILE A 102 -1.59 -5.44 6.73
N GLU A 103 -0.82 -5.18 5.68
CA GLU A 103 0.08 -4.04 5.62
C GLU A 103 -0.66 -2.71 5.70
N GLN A 104 -1.85 -2.62 5.12
CA GLN A 104 -2.69 -1.44 5.17
C GLN A 104 -3.32 -1.21 6.54
N GLY A 105 -3.38 -2.23 7.38
CA GLY A 105 -3.87 -2.13 8.77
C GLY A 105 -2.82 -1.66 9.78
N TRP A 106 -1.53 -1.62 9.42
CA TRP A 106 -0.45 -1.14 10.29
C TRP A 106 -0.36 0.39 10.34
N MET A 107 -1.49 1.07 10.50
CA MET A 107 -1.56 2.54 10.39
C MET A 107 -1.56 3.23 11.74
N PRO A 108 -0.93 4.40 11.85
CA PRO A 108 -1.19 5.28 12.99
C PRO A 108 -2.64 5.78 12.95
N PRO A 109 -3.19 6.26 14.08
CA PRO A 109 -4.52 6.85 14.08
C PRO A 109 -4.58 8.08 13.16
N ILE A 110 -5.73 8.32 12.56
CA ILE A 110 -5.96 9.44 11.63
C ILE A 110 -5.56 10.79 12.25
N THR A 111 -5.80 10.96 13.55
CA THR A 111 -5.43 12.18 14.31
C THR A 111 -3.92 12.44 14.32
N ALA A 112 -3.10 11.42 14.09
CA ALA A 112 -1.65 11.53 14.01
C ALA A 112 -1.12 11.69 12.59
N ILE A 113 -1.96 11.56 11.57
CA ILE A 113 -1.55 11.64 10.17
C ILE A 113 -1.65 13.08 9.67
N GLN A 114 -0.56 13.57 9.10
CA GLN A 114 -0.54 14.87 8.46
C GLN A 114 -1.09 14.79 7.02
N ARG A 115 -0.68 13.78 6.26
CA ARG A 115 -1.15 13.51 4.91
C ARG A 115 -0.72 12.12 4.46
N ILE A 116 -1.32 11.63 3.38
CA ILE A 116 -0.87 10.42 2.68
C ILE A 116 -0.44 10.83 1.28
N GLU A 117 0.78 10.45 0.89
CA GLU A 117 1.31 10.67 -0.46
C GLU A 117 1.32 9.36 -1.22
N VAL A 118 0.77 9.36 -2.43
CA VAL A 118 0.69 8.18 -3.29
C VAL A 118 1.43 8.46 -4.59
N ILE A 119 2.51 7.72 -4.86
CA ILE A 119 3.17 7.71 -6.16
C ILE A 119 2.56 6.58 -6.99
N ARG A 120 2.13 6.91 -8.20
CA ARG A 120 1.63 5.97 -9.20
C ARG A 120 2.72 5.74 -10.24
N GLY A 121 3.09 4.49 -10.44
CA GLY A 121 4.22 4.09 -11.27
C GLY A 121 5.46 3.78 -10.45
N PRO A 122 6.52 3.26 -11.09
CA PRO A 122 7.72 2.81 -10.39
C PRO A 122 8.46 3.91 -9.66
N ALA A 123 8.89 3.62 -8.44
CA ALA A 123 9.77 4.45 -7.62
C ALA A 123 10.99 3.67 -7.11
N SER A 124 11.35 2.57 -7.78
CA SER A 124 12.43 1.67 -7.37
C SER A 124 13.81 2.29 -7.44
N ALA A 125 14.01 3.32 -8.27
CA ALA A 125 15.29 4.04 -8.35
C ALA A 125 15.67 4.71 -7.02
N LEU A 126 14.67 5.15 -6.23
CA LEU A 126 14.87 5.75 -4.91
C LEU A 126 14.62 4.76 -3.77
N TYR A 127 13.56 3.95 -3.85
CA TYR A 127 13.10 3.10 -2.76
C TYR A 127 13.48 1.61 -2.89
N GLY A 128 13.92 1.18 -4.05
CA GLY A 128 14.34 -0.20 -4.28
C GLY A 128 13.20 -1.16 -4.55
N SER A 129 13.38 -2.40 -4.14
CA SER A 129 12.41 -3.48 -4.33
C SER A 129 11.05 -3.16 -3.71
N ASP A 130 9.97 -3.66 -4.32
CA ASP A 130 8.57 -3.52 -3.94
C ASP A 130 7.93 -2.16 -4.28
N ALA A 131 8.71 -1.16 -4.73
CA ALA A 131 8.20 0.10 -5.27
C ALA A 131 8.03 0.05 -6.79
N MET A 132 7.71 -1.11 -7.34
CA MET A 132 7.63 -1.36 -8.78
C MET A 132 6.36 -0.81 -9.41
N GLY A 133 5.24 -0.87 -8.70
CA GLY A 133 3.95 -0.33 -9.13
C GLY A 133 3.64 1.05 -8.57
N GLY A 134 4.15 1.33 -7.39
CA GLY A 134 3.93 2.60 -6.70
C GLY A 134 4.34 2.58 -5.24
N VAL A 135 4.13 3.71 -4.59
CA VAL A 135 4.43 3.92 -3.16
C VAL A 135 3.26 4.61 -2.49
N VAL A 136 2.88 4.11 -1.32
CA VAL A 136 1.96 4.79 -0.40
C VAL A 136 2.75 5.17 0.84
N ASN A 137 2.94 6.47 1.06
CA ASN A 137 3.70 6.99 2.19
C ASN A 137 2.79 7.77 3.13
N ILE A 138 2.68 7.30 4.37
CA ILE A 138 1.91 7.94 5.41
C ILE A 138 2.83 8.88 6.16
N ILE A 139 2.55 10.19 6.06
CA ILE A 139 3.33 11.22 6.74
C ILE A 139 2.62 11.55 8.05
N THR A 140 3.30 11.33 9.17
CA THR A 140 2.77 11.63 10.50
C THR A 140 3.07 13.08 10.91
N LYS A 141 2.27 13.59 11.84
CA LYS A 141 2.50 14.90 12.45
C LYS A 141 3.82 14.90 13.21
N LYS A 142 4.57 16.00 13.10
CA LYS A 142 5.85 16.17 13.80
C LYS A 142 5.63 16.48 15.28
N THR A 143 6.69 16.31 16.07
CA THR A 143 6.68 16.69 17.49
C THR A 143 6.41 18.19 17.64
N ALA A 144 5.43 18.54 18.47
CA ALA A 144 4.98 19.91 18.65
C ALA A 144 5.84 20.69 19.65
N ASP A 145 5.92 22.01 19.46
CA ASP A 145 6.64 22.93 20.37
C ASP A 145 5.83 23.28 21.62
N ALA A 146 4.54 23.05 21.59
CA ALA A 146 3.63 23.22 22.73
C ALA A 146 2.77 21.96 22.85
N TRP A 147 2.34 21.65 24.07
CA TRP A 147 1.49 20.48 24.30
C TRP A 147 0.20 20.59 23.50
N MET A 148 -0.07 19.57 22.74
CA MET A 148 -1.28 19.40 21.95
C MET A 148 -1.67 17.92 21.89
N GLY A 149 -2.93 17.68 21.63
CA GLY A 149 -3.40 16.32 21.45
C GLY A 149 -4.78 16.28 20.85
N SER A 150 -5.19 15.09 20.48
CA SER A 150 -6.56 14.85 20.04
C SER A 150 -7.01 13.43 20.35
N ILE A 151 -8.30 13.27 20.55
CA ILE A 151 -8.97 11.99 20.66
C ILE A 151 -10.10 11.96 19.65
N LYS A 152 -10.19 10.88 18.90
CA LYS A 152 -11.27 10.63 17.94
C LYS A 152 -11.90 9.27 18.23
N THR A 153 -13.22 9.25 18.34
CA THR A 153 -13.97 8.00 18.49
C THR A 153 -15.14 7.99 17.50
N ASP A 154 -15.39 6.86 16.90
CA ASP A 154 -16.51 6.69 15.96
C ASP A 154 -17.08 5.29 16.00
N ALA A 155 -18.33 5.17 15.56
CA ALA A 155 -19.05 3.92 15.43
C ALA A 155 -19.71 3.85 14.05
N THR A 156 -19.57 2.70 13.40
CA THR A 156 -20.24 2.39 12.13
C THR A 156 -21.24 1.27 12.37
N ILE A 157 -22.51 1.56 12.13
CA ILE A 157 -23.62 0.65 12.35
C ILE A 157 -24.18 0.22 11.00
N GLN A 158 -24.25 -1.09 10.76
CA GLN A 158 -24.79 -1.67 9.55
C GLN A 158 -26.33 -1.55 9.53
N ALA A 159 -26.90 -1.14 8.40
CA ALA A 159 -28.35 -1.19 8.20
C ALA A 159 -28.86 -2.64 8.16
N ASN A 160 -28.07 -3.55 7.58
CA ASN A 160 -28.34 -4.99 7.61
C ASN A 160 -27.85 -5.58 8.94
N SER A 161 -28.76 -6.17 9.70
CA SER A 161 -28.43 -6.81 10.99
C SER A 161 -27.47 -8.01 10.89
N GLU A 162 -27.28 -8.56 9.68
CA GLU A 162 -26.31 -9.62 9.42
C GLU A 162 -24.89 -9.07 9.27
N GLY A 163 -24.71 -7.77 9.03
CA GLY A 163 -23.42 -7.11 8.96
C GLY A 163 -22.87 -6.75 10.34
N GLY A 164 -21.55 -6.86 10.50
CA GLY A 164 -20.86 -6.51 11.74
C GLY A 164 -20.65 -5.01 11.88
N ASN A 165 -20.84 -4.50 13.08
CA ASN A 165 -20.59 -3.10 13.42
C ASN A 165 -19.11 -2.86 13.74
N THR A 166 -18.64 -1.63 13.53
CA THR A 166 -17.25 -1.24 13.75
C THR A 166 -17.18 -0.10 14.76
N TYR A 167 -16.24 -0.20 15.70
CA TYR A 167 -15.96 0.80 16.73
C TYR A 167 -14.47 1.14 16.71
N GLN A 168 -14.15 2.43 16.68
CA GLN A 168 -12.76 2.90 16.58
C GLN A 168 -12.51 4.04 17.57
N THR A 169 -11.31 4.03 18.18
CA THR A 169 -10.84 5.14 19.01
C THR A 169 -9.35 5.33 18.76
N GLY A 170 -8.94 6.57 18.51
CA GLY A 170 -7.56 6.95 18.31
C GLY A 170 -7.20 8.17 19.17
N VAL A 171 -5.98 8.16 19.70
CA VAL A 171 -5.44 9.23 20.55
C VAL A 171 -4.06 9.64 20.03
N PHE A 172 -3.80 10.93 20.01
CA PHE A 172 -2.51 11.52 19.69
C PHE A 172 -2.17 12.59 20.71
N VAL A 173 -0.95 12.57 21.22
CA VAL A 173 -0.42 13.57 22.16
C VAL A 173 1.00 13.92 21.74
N SER A 174 1.33 15.20 21.77
CA SER A 174 2.66 15.69 21.42
C SER A 174 2.99 16.94 22.23
N GLY A 175 4.26 17.09 22.62
CA GLY A 175 4.70 18.30 23.31
C GLY A 175 6.14 18.23 23.78
N PRO A 176 6.66 19.34 24.34
CA PRO A 176 8.02 19.42 24.84
C PRO A 176 8.13 18.81 26.25
N LEU A 177 9.14 17.94 26.44
CA LEU A 177 9.62 17.54 27.76
C LEU A 177 10.62 18.57 28.29
N ILE A 178 11.50 19.04 27.41
CA ILE A 178 12.42 20.15 27.62
C ILE A 178 12.25 21.07 26.42
N GLN A 179 11.81 22.30 26.66
CA GLN A 179 11.52 23.26 25.59
C GLN A 179 12.72 23.41 24.65
N ASP A 180 12.48 23.33 23.35
CA ASP A 180 13.43 23.46 22.25
C ASP A 180 14.57 22.42 22.25
N VAL A 181 14.55 21.41 23.11
CA VAL A 181 15.60 20.39 23.22
C VAL A 181 15.05 18.98 23.06
N LEU A 182 14.07 18.60 23.85
CA LEU A 182 13.51 17.25 23.88
C LEU A 182 11.99 17.29 23.84
N GLY A 183 11.44 16.71 22.80
CA GLY A 183 10.00 16.54 22.63
C GLY A 183 9.59 15.07 22.66
N VAL A 184 8.31 14.85 22.83
CA VAL A 184 7.71 13.54 22.80
C VAL A 184 6.41 13.59 22.01
N ARG A 185 6.14 12.54 21.27
CA ARG A 185 4.82 12.29 20.69
C ARG A 185 4.46 10.81 20.85
N GLY A 186 3.19 10.58 21.09
CA GLY A 186 2.67 9.24 21.27
C GLY A 186 1.31 9.09 20.61
N THR A 187 1.03 7.90 20.13
CA THR A 187 -0.27 7.54 19.59
C THR A 187 -0.73 6.22 20.14
N ALA A 188 -2.04 6.05 20.21
CA ALA A 188 -2.67 4.77 20.48
C ALA A 188 -3.98 4.71 19.70
N ASN A 189 -4.29 3.56 19.09
CA ASN A 189 -5.59 3.35 18.50
C ASN A 189 -6.09 1.93 18.72
N TYR A 190 -7.39 1.82 18.75
CA TYR A 190 -8.13 0.58 18.86
C TYR A 190 -9.26 0.58 17.84
N SER A 191 -9.36 -0.49 17.08
CA SER A 191 -10.46 -0.71 16.15
C SER A 191 -10.98 -2.12 16.30
N HIS A 192 -12.30 -2.27 16.38
CA HIS A 192 -12.95 -3.57 16.46
C HIS A 192 -14.14 -3.62 15.52
N ARG A 193 -14.17 -4.63 14.65
CA ARG A 193 -15.32 -4.98 13.84
C ARG A 193 -15.87 -6.34 14.30
N GLU A 194 -17.16 -6.39 14.54
CA GLU A 194 -17.88 -7.65 14.78
C GLU A 194 -17.92 -8.49 13.49
N GLU A 195 -17.88 -9.81 13.63
CA GLU A 195 -18.00 -10.72 12.49
C GLU A 195 -19.38 -10.61 11.84
N ASP A 196 -19.41 -10.56 10.50
CA ASP A 196 -20.64 -10.69 9.75
C ASP A 196 -21.28 -12.05 9.97
N LYS A 197 -22.59 -12.13 9.85
CA LYS A 197 -23.37 -13.37 9.74
C LYS A 197 -23.70 -13.66 8.28
N ILE A 198 -22.71 -13.50 7.41
CA ILE A 198 -22.82 -13.65 5.95
C ILE A 198 -21.67 -14.54 5.51
N ILE A 199 -21.95 -15.63 4.83
CA ILE A 199 -20.92 -16.53 4.29
C ILE A 199 -20.08 -15.77 3.27
N GLY A 200 -18.75 -15.79 3.47
CA GLY A 200 -17.81 -14.99 2.66
C GLY A 200 -17.76 -13.51 3.03
N GLY A 201 -18.46 -13.09 4.09
CA GLY A 201 -18.44 -11.72 4.58
C GLY A 201 -17.20 -11.35 5.37
N TYR A 202 -17.27 -10.22 6.06
CA TYR A 202 -16.18 -9.70 6.87
C TYR A 202 -16.00 -10.50 8.14
N LYS A 203 -14.77 -10.95 8.39
CA LYS A 203 -14.38 -11.60 9.64
C LYS A 203 -14.42 -10.62 10.80
N GLU A 204 -14.47 -11.11 12.03
CA GLU A 204 -14.17 -10.31 13.20
C GLU A 204 -12.73 -9.80 13.07
N GLN A 205 -12.53 -8.50 13.25
CA GLN A 205 -11.21 -7.89 13.14
C GLN A 205 -10.96 -6.95 14.31
N THR A 206 -9.83 -7.16 14.98
CA THR A 206 -9.37 -6.28 16.04
C THR A 206 -7.98 -5.76 15.70
N MET A 207 -7.79 -4.44 15.75
CA MET A 207 -6.51 -3.78 15.53
C MET A 207 -6.17 -2.94 16.75
N ARG A 208 -4.92 -3.08 17.24
CA ARG A 208 -4.38 -2.31 18.37
C ARG A 208 -3.01 -1.81 17.97
N ASN A 209 -2.84 -0.51 17.93
CA ASN A 209 -1.57 0.10 17.56
C ASN A 209 -1.17 1.13 18.62
N GLY A 210 0.13 1.23 18.84
CA GLY A 210 0.69 2.25 19.70
C GLY A 210 2.11 2.59 19.29
N ASN A 211 2.51 3.85 19.42
CA ASN A 211 3.88 4.26 19.24
C ASN A 211 4.28 5.36 20.21
N LEU A 212 5.56 5.46 20.42
CA LEU A 212 6.20 6.52 21.20
C LEU A 212 7.44 7.00 20.46
N VAL A 213 7.57 8.30 20.27
CA VAL A 213 8.73 8.94 19.64
C VAL A 213 9.32 9.96 20.61
N LEU A 214 10.62 9.86 20.84
CA LEU A 214 11.42 10.88 21.50
C LEU A 214 12.19 11.66 20.43
N SER A 215 12.05 12.98 20.42
CA SER A 215 12.68 13.87 19.45
C SER A 215 13.65 14.79 20.15
N LEU A 216 14.95 14.60 19.87
CA LEU A 216 16.04 15.40 20.41
C LEU A 216 16.51 16.40 19.35
N THR A 217 16.48 17.68 19.67
CA THR A 217 16.98 18.76 18.84
C THR A 217 18.14 19.46 19.55
N PRO A 218 19.37 18.93 19.46
CA PRO A 218 20.52 19.52 20.17
C PRO A 218 20.87 20.93 19.66
N ASN A 219 20.46 21.25 18.45
CA ASN A 219 20.57 22.58 17.82
C ASN A 219 19.52 22.74 16.72
N ASP A 220 19.47 23.88 16.06
CA ASP A 220 18.49 24.16 15.00
C ASP A 220 18.69 23.35 13.72
N GLN A 221 19.85 22.74 13.54
CA GLN A 221 20.23 22.04 12.34
C GLN A 221 20.05 20.52 12.41
N ASN A 222 20.04 19.95 13.62
CA ASN A 222 20.01 18.51 13.81
C ASN A 222 18.81 18.08 14.64
N THR A 223 18.15 17.01 14.19
CA THR A 223 17.09 16.31 14.90
C THR A 223 17.43 14.83 14.96
N ILE A 224 17.34 14.23 16.13
CA ILE A 224 17.52 12.80 16.36
C ILE A 224 16.23 12.27 16.97
N GLU A 225 15.62 11.28 16.30
CA GLU A 225 14.38 10.67 16.80
C GLU A 225 14.59 9.18 17.09
N PHE A 226 14.09 8.75 18.23
CA PHE A 226 13.99 7.35 18.61
C PHE A 226 12.52 6.96 18.68
N GLU A 227 12.12 5.91 17.97
CA GLU A 227 10.74 5.42 17.92
C GLU A 227 10.66 3.96 18.33
N VAL A 228 9.64 3.66 19.12
CA VAL A 228 9.16 2.30 19.38
C VAL A 228 7.69 2.24 18.97
N LEU A 229 7.35 1.25 18.15
CA LEU A 229 5.99 1.02 17.66
C LEU A 229 5.62 -0.44 17.89
N ARG A 230 4.39 -0.68 18.32
CA ARG A 230 3.81 -2.01 18.39
C ARG A 230 2.39 -2.02 17.83
N SER A 231 2.11 -3.01 16.98
CA SER A 231 0.82 -3.19 16.34
C SER A 231 0.40 -4.65 16.39
N LEU A 232 -0.88 -4.88 16.70
CA LEU A 232 -1.48 -6.20 16.75
C LEU A 232 -2.72 -6.20 15.86
N GLN A 233 -2.85 -7.21 15.01
CA GLN A 233 -4.05 -7.45 14.23
C GLN A 233 -4.52 -8.88 14.46
N SER A 234 -5.82 -9.04 14.69
CA SER A 234 -6.46 -10.33 14.88
C SER A 234 -7.66 -10.44 13.94
N ARG A 235 -7.80 -11.58 13.27
CA ARG A 235 -8.94 -11.88 12.39
C ARG A 235 -9.53 -13.24 12.77
N ASN A 236 -10.81 -13.25 13.10
CA ASN A 236 -11.55 -14.44 13.49
C ASN A 236 -12.70 -14.71 12.54
N ALA A 237 -12.81 -15.94 12.09
CA ALA A 237 -13.95 -16.40 11.31
C ALA A 237 -14.55 -17.63 11.98
N THR A 238 -15.88 -17.66 12.07
CA THR A 238 -16.65 -18.71 12.76
C THR A 238 -17.45 -19.51 11.75
N VAL A 239 -17.45 -20.82 11.89
CA VAL A 239 -18.28 -21.73 11.08
C VAL A 239 -19.76 -21.42 11.32
N GLY A 240 -20.50 -21.24 10.22
CA GLY A 240 -21.90 -20.85 10.26
C GLY A 240 -22.16 -19.35 10.30
N LYS A 241 -21.11 -18.53 10.41
CA LYS A 241 -21.17 -17.07 10.26
C LYS A 241 -20.54 -16.65 8.93
N THR A 242 -19.22 -16.50 8.88
CA THR A 242 -18.51 -16.18 7.62
C THR A 242 -17.93 -17.40 6.92
N ILE A 243 -17.78 -18.50 7.62
CA ILE A 243 -17.31 -19.78 7.06
C ILE A 243 -18.53 -20.65 6.73
N ASP A 244 -18.59 -21.13 5.47
CA ASP A 244 -19.61 -22.07 5.03
C ASP A 244 -19.50 -23.38 5.85
N PRO A 245 -20.57 -23.81 6.53
CA PRO A 245 -20.55 -25.03 7.33
C PRO A 245 -20.58 -26.32 6.49
N THR A 246 -20.76 -26.24 5.18
CA THR A 246 -20.86 -27.41 4.29
C THR A 246 -19.55 -28.18 4.28
N PRO A 247 -19.56 -29.49 4.63
CA PRO A 247 -18.36 -30.29 4.57
C PRO A 247 -17.91 -30.53 3.13
N THR A 248 -16.59 -30.66 2.94
CA THR A 248 -15.99 -31.00 1.65
C THR A 248 -15.49 -32.42 1.64
N VAL A 249 -15.56 -33.08 0.47
CA VAL A 249 -15.02 -34.43 0.27
C VAL A 249 -13.63 -34.31 -0.37
N SER A 250 -12.62 -34.80 0.34
CA SER A 250 -11.25 -34.88 -0.15
C SER A 250 -10.73 -36.29 0.03
N LYS A 251 -10.19 -36.91 -1.01
CA LYS A 251 -9.71 -38.31 -1.01
C LYS A 251 -10.75 -39.33 -0.50
N GLY A 252 -12.02 -39.12 -0.82
CA GLY A 252 -13.10 -39.96 -0.32
C GLY A 252 -13.41 -39.78 1.16
N LYS A 253 -12.77 -38.86 1.85
CA LYS A 253 -12.97 -38.52 3.25
C LYS A 253 -13.74 -37.22 3.40
N LEU A 254 -14.78 -37.21 4.21
CA LEU A 254 -15.55 -36.04 4.56
C LEU A 254 -14.75 -35.18 5.55
N THR A 255 -14.53 -33.90 5.19
CA THR A 255 -13.82 -32.93 6.04
C THR A 255 -14.77 -31.80 6.39
N TYR A 256 -14.91 -31.51 7.69
CA TYR A 256 -15.71 -30.40 8.19
C TYR A 256 -14.85 -29.14 8.33
N PRO A 257 -15.38 -27.95 7.95
CA PRO A 257 -14.69 -26.69 8.19
C PRO A 257 -14.57 -26.43 9.69
N THR A 258 -13.53 -25.67 10.07
CA THR A 258 -13.26 -25.27 11.44
C THR A 258 -13.16 -23.76 11.54
N ASP A 259 -13.35 -23.20 12.73
CA ASP A 259 -13.13 -21.80 13.02
C ASP A 259 -11.68 -21.43 12.72
N SER A 260 -11.48 -20.19 12.26
CA SER A 260 -10.17 -19.64 11.92
C SER A 260 -9.85 -18.46 12.83
N LEU A 261 -8.68 -18.51 13.46
CA LEU A 261 -8.10 -17.41 14.22
C LEU A 261 -6.72 -17.12 13.62
N THR A 262 -6.49 -15.89 13.22
CA THR A 262 -5.19 -15.45 12.71
C THR A 262 -4.75 -14.20 13.44
N ASP A 263 -3.57 -14.25 14.06
CA ASP A 263 -2.96 -13.13 14.76
C ASP A 263 -1.68 -12.70 14.04
N TYR A 264 -1.48 -11.39 13.97
CA TYR A 264 -0.24 -10.78 13.51
C TYR A 264 0.22 -9.75 14.53
N ASP A 265 1.52 -9.79 14.86
CA ASP A 265 2.17 -8.89 15.80
C ASP A 265 3.36 -8.23 15.08
N ARG A 266 3.42 -6.92 15.11
CA ARG A 266 4.49 -6.15 14.51
C ARG A 266 5.11 -5.23 15.54
N THR A 267 6.44 -5.29 15.69
CA THR A 267 7.22 -4.39 16.52
C THR A 267 8.26 -3.71 15.66
N GLN A 268 8.41 -2.40 15.81
CA GLN A 268 9.42 -1.62 15.10
C GLN A 268 10.19 -0.76 16.09
N TYR A 269 11.50 -0.73 15.91
CA TYR A 269 12.43 0.19 16.56
C TYR A 269 13.11 0.99 15.47
N SER A 270 13.23 2.30 15.62
CA SER A 270 13.99 3.11 14.69
C SER A 270 14.74 4.24 15.37
N LEU A 271 15.92 4.54 14.84
CA LEU A 271 16.72 5.69 15.21
C LEU A 271 16.96 6.49 13.94
N THR A 272 16.55 7.75 13.92
CA THR A 272 16.58 8.62 12.75
C THR A 272 17.33 9.90 13.06
N HIS A 273 18.28 10.26 12.20
CA HIS A 273 18.95 11.54 12.21
C HIS A 273 18.52 12.35 10.98
N GLN A 274 18.18 13.61 11.19
CA GLN A 274 17.92 14.60 10.14
C GLN A 274 18.81 15.83 10.38
N GLY A 275 19.49 16.25 9.33
CA GLY A 275 20.33 17.44 9.36
C GLY A 275 19.91 18.42 8.27
N TYR A 276 19.75 19.70 8.63
CA TYR A 276 19.35 20.78 7.72
C TYR A 276 20.43 21.86 7.73
N PHE A 277 21.19 21.94 6.65
CA PHE A 277 22.24 22.92 6.45
C PHE A 277 21.92 23.76 5.21
N GLU A 278 22.63 24.83 4.96
CA GLU A 278 22.29 25.78 3.89
C GLU A 278 22.14 25.12 2.51
N ASN A 279 23.14 24.30 2.10
CA ASN A 279 23.15 23.63 0.80
C ASN A 279 23.18 22.10 0.91
N PHE A 280 22.92 21.58 2.10
CA PHE A 280 23.04 20.18 2.40
C PHE A 280 21.95 19.74 3.37
N THR A 281 21.21 18.71 3.01
CA THR A 281 20.22 18.05 3.89
C THR A 281 20.55 16.58 3.95
N THR A 282 20.55 16.00 5.14
CA THR A 282 20.83 14.59 5.34
C THR A 282 19.70 13.94 6.13
N GLN A 283 19.40 12.69 5.79
CA GLN A 283 18.48 11.84 6.50
C GLN A 283 19.06 10.43 6.56
N THR A 284 19.27 9.93 7.76
CA THR A 284 19.82 8.59 7.99
C THR A 284 18.99 7.90 9.06
N TYR A 285 18.60 6.65 8.83
CA TYR A 285 17.93 5.88 9.85
C TYR A 285 18.43 4.44 9.92
N LEU A 286 18.34 3.88 11.12
CA LEU A 286 18.46 2.47 11.41
C LEU A 286 17.11 1.97 11.90
N GLN A 287 16.56 0.96 11.23
CA GLN A 287 15.25 0.38 11.54
C GLN A 287 15.41 -1.12 11.78
N ARG A 288 14.73 -1.60 12.82
CA ARG A 288 14.51 -3.02 13.05
C ARG A 288 13.00 -3.27 13.11
N GLU A 289 12.52 -4.13 12.22
CA GLU A 289 11.11 -4.54 12.15
C GLU A 289 11.03 -6.02 12.48
N GLU A 290 10.17 -6.38 13.42
CA GLU A 290 9.88 -7.74 13.82
C GLU A 290 8.41 -8.03 13.54
N ASN A 291 8.13 -9.05 12.71
CA ASN A 291 6.79 -9.49 12.37
C ASN A 291 6.60 -10.94 12.83
N ASP A 292 5.53 -11.18 13.57
CA ASP A 292 5.20 -12.49 14.09
C ASP A 292 3.83 -12.95 13.58
N ASN A 293 3.77 -14.20 13.14
CA ASN A 293 2.54 -14.91 12.83
C ASN A 293 2.52 -16.20 13.63
N PRO A 294 2.04 -16.17 14.88
CA PRO A 294 2.05 -17.35 15.75
C PRO A 294 1.17 -18.49 15.25
N SER A 295 0.11 -18.19 14.49
CA SER A 295 -0.78 -19.21 13.91
C SER A 295 -0.05 -20.16 12.96
N ARG A 296 1.05 -19.69 12.33
CA ARG A 296 1.87 -20.46 11.40
C ARG A 296 3.29 -20.71 11.89
N SER A 297 3.63 -20.29 13.11
CA SER A 297 4.98 -20.37 13.67
C SER A 297 6.03 -19.72 12.75
N MET A 298 5.74 -18.53 12.28
CA MET A 298 6.59 -17.73 11.41
C MET A 298 6.98 -16.43 12.10
N PHE A 299 8.27 -16.10 12.04
CA PHE A 299 8.81 -14.87 12.61
C PHE A 299 9.83 -14.28 11.64
N GLU A 300 9.70 -12.99 11.36
CA GLU A 300 10.56 -12.26 10.43
C GLU A 300 11.21 -11.08 11.15
N THR A 301 12.49 -10.88 10.90
CA THR A 301 13.24 -9.70 11.33
C THR A 301 13.86 -9.03 10.10
N ASN A 302 13.55 -7.75 9.90
CA ASN A 302 14.17 -6.92 8.88
C ASN A 302 14.97 -5.81 9.56
N THR A 303 16.25 -5.73 9.25
CA THR A 303 17.11 -4.64 9.72
C THR A 303 17.56 -3.82 8.52
N ILE A 304 17.36 -2.52 8.57
CA ILE A 304 17.63 -1.59 7.47
C ILE A 304 18.44 -0.43 8.00
N LEU A 305 19.58 -0.15 7.34
CA LEU A 305 20.30 1.11 7.46
C LEU A 305 20.18 1.85 6.13
N ASN A 306 19.64 3.07 6.17
CA ASN A 306 19.39 3.86 4.97
C ASN A 306 19.88 5.29 5.19
N THR A 307 20.54 5.85 4.17
CA THR A 307 20.95 7.25 4.18
C THR A 307 20.59 7.92 2.86
N GLN A 308 20.14 9.16 2.96
CA GLN A 308 19.90 10.04 1.82
C GLN A 308 20.50 11.41 2.12
N ASN A 309 21.21 11.95 1.15
CA ASN A 309 21.95 13.19 1.31
C ASN A 309 21.70 14.05 0.09
N GLN A 310 21.08 15.20 0.28
CA GLN A 310 20.78 16.14 -0.78
C GLN A 310 21.77 17.31 -0.76
N PHE A 311 22.41 17.53 -1.88
CA PHE A 311 23.29 18.65 -2.14
C PHE A 311 22.63 19.58 -3.14
N LYS A 312 22.53 20.87 -2.80
CA LYS A 312 22.05 21.92 -3.71
C LYS A 312 23.24 22.77 -4.16
N PHE A 313 23.50 22.78 -5.46
CA PHE A 313 24.57 23.58 -6.03
C PHE A 313 24.19 24.05 -7.45
N GLY A 314 24.35 25.33 -7.74
CA GLY A 314 23.92 25.88 -9.02
C GLY A 314 22.45 25.58 -9.30
N ASN A 315 22.21 24.93 -10.44
CA ASN A 315 20.89 24.52 -10.89
C ASN A 315 20.58 23.05 -10.57
N HIS A 316 21.36 22.43 -9.69
CA HIS A 316 21.26 21.02 -9.35
C HIS A 316 20.76 20.80 -7.93
N ALA A 317 19.90 19.79 -7.77
CA ALA A 317 19.57 19.18 -6.48
C ALA A 317 19.93 17.69 -6.59
N LEU A 318 21.09 17.32 -6.03
CA LEU A 318 21.63 15.98 -6.11
C LEU A 318 21.35 15.22 -4.82
N ASN A 319 20.65 14.09 -4.92
CA ASN A 319 20.45 13.15 -3.82
C ASN A 319 21.35 11.93 -4.03
N VAL A 320 22.25 11.69 -3.09
CA VAL A 320 23.14 10.52 -3.07
C VAL A 320 22.85 9.72 -1.81
N GLY A 321 22.63 8.44 -1.95
CA GLY A 321 22.30 7.61 -0.82
C GLY A 321 22.73 6.17 -0.94
N GLY A 322 22.48 5.46 0.12
CA GLY A 322 22.78 4.04 0.21
C GLY A 322 21.87 3.33 1.20
N ARG A 323 21.79 2.02 1.05
CA ARG A 323 20.97 1.17 1.88
C ARG A 323 21.67 -0.17 2.11
N TRP A 324 21.61 -0.65 3.33
CA TRP A 324 21.92 -2.02 3.70
C TRP A 324 20.70 -2.65 4.35
N GLN A 325 20.43 -3.92 4.03
CA GLN A 325 19.28 -4.66 4.59
C GLN A 325 19.68 -6.09 4.89
N ARG A 326 19.24 -6.57 6.05
CA ARG A 326 19.27 -7.99 6.42
C ARG A 326 17.87 -8.48 6.66
N GLU A 327 17.48 -9.51 5.91
CA GLU A 327 16.21 -10.22 6.07
C GLU A 327 16.49 -11.56 6.77
N GLN A 328 15.77 -11.82 7.86
CA GLN A 328 15.86 -13.08 8.61
C GLN A 328 14.46 -13.63 8.79
N LEU A 329 14.26 -14.90 8.42
CA LEU A 329 12.96 -15.56 8.49
C LEU A 329 13.11 -16.88 9.22
N ASP A 330 12.40 -17.03 10.34
CA ASP A 330 12.18 -18.29 11.03
C ASP A 330 10.82 -18.82 10.59
N ASP A 331 10.81 -19.99 9.95
CA ASP A 331 9.60 -20.53 9.33
C ASP A 331 9.54 -22.05 9.50
N ALA A 332 8.61 -22.50 10.33
CA ALA A 332 8.34 -23.91 10.55
C ALA A 332 7.45 -24.55 9.46
N GLY A 333 7.01 -23.76 8.46
CA GLY A 333 6.11 -24.21 7.40
C GLY A 333 6.79 -24.87 6.20
N ASN A 334 8.11 -25.06 6.21
CA ASN A 334 8.81 -25.79 5.17
C ASN A 334 8.37 -27.25 5.15
N GLN A 335 7.89 -27.73 4.00
CA GLN A 335 7.42 -29.11 3.82
C GLN A 335 8.41 -30.00 3.07
N LEU A 336 9.60 -29.47 2.78
CA LEU A 336 10.69 -30.20 2.11
C LEU A 336 11.79 -30.56 3.11
N SER A 337 12.00 -31.87 3.29
CA SER A 337 13.15 -32.41 4.04
C SER A 337 14.14 -33.02 3.06
N ILE A 338 15.41 -32.66 3.20
CA ILE A 338 16.51 -33.22 2.39
C ILE A 338 17.46 -33.98 3.31
N GLY A 339 17.61 -35.28 3.08
CA GLY A 339 18.47 -36.12 3.91
C GLY A 339 18.06 -36.15 5.40
N GLY A 340 16.75 -36.03 5.68
CA GLY A 340 16.20 -35.98 7.03
C GLY A 340 16.28 -34.62 7.72
N THR A 341 16.78 -33.57 7.04
CA THR A 341 16.91 -32.21 7.57
C THR A 341 15.93 -31.26 6.90
N THR A 342 15.20 -30.49 7.71
CA THR A 342 14.26 -29.46 7.25
C THR A 342 14.84 -28.10 7.58
N LEU A 343 14.99 -27.25 6.55
CA LEU A 343 15.49 -25.88 6.70
C LEU A 343 14.38 -24.98 7.27
N ASN A 344 14.60 -24.40 8.44
CA ASN A 344 13.62 -23.54 9.12
C ASN A 344 14.05 -22.08 9.22
N GLN A 345 15.31 -21.77 8.93
CA GLN A 345 15.86 -20.43 9.01
C GLN A 345 16.42 -19.99 7.67
N LEU A 346 15.99 -18.84 7.19
CA LEU A 346 16.43 -18.22 5.95
C LEU A 346 16.97 -16.83 6.26
N GLU A 347 18.06 -16.46 5.60
CA GLU A 347 18.68 -15.14 5.77
C GLU A 347 19.20 -14.64 4.43
N ARG A 348 19.14 -13.32 4.23
CA ARG A 348 19.66 -12.67 3.03
C ARG A 348 20.11 -11.26 3.34
N ASP A 349 21.33 -10.93 2.94
CA ASP A 349 21.88 -9.58 2.98
C ASP A 349 21.86 -8.95 1.59
N SER A 350 21.57 -7.65 1.55
CA SER A 350 21.63 -6.85 0.34
C SER A 350 22.09 -5.44 0.66
N TRP A 351 22.69 -4.77 -0.32
CA TRP A 351 23.02 -3.36 -0.22
C TRP A 351 22.80 -2.66 -1.55
N ALA A 352 22.61 -1.35 -1.50
CA ALA A 352 22.42 -0.53 -2.67
C ALA A 352 23.08 0.83 -2.50
N ILE A 353 23.46 1.42 -3.61
CA ILE A 353 23.84 2.83 -3.72
C ILE A 353 23.00 3.47 -4.82
N PHE A 354 22.65 4.75 -4.66
CA PHE A 354 21.87 5.46 -5.65
C PHE A 354 22.25 6.94 -5.71
N ALA A 355 21.99 7.53 -6.86
CA ALA A 355 22.09 8.96 -7.10
C ALA A 355 20.91 9.42 -7.94
N GLU A 356 20.34 10.57 -7.59
CA GLU A 356 19.28 11.23 -8.34
C GLU A 356 19.62 12.73 -8.42
N ASP A 357 19.67 13.26 -9.63
CA ASP A 357 19.91 14.69 -9.85
C ASP A 357 18.71 15.34 -10.55
N GLU A 358 18.18 16.39 -9.95
CA GLU A 358 17.25 17.30 -10.60
C GLU A 358 18.05 18.47 -11.14
N TRP A 359 18.18 18.53 -12.46
CA TRP A 359 18.88 19.59 -13.17
C TRP A 359 17.88 20.56 -13.79
N ARG A 360 17.81 21.76 -13.22
CA ARG A 360 16.99 22.84 -13.77
C ARG A 360 17.78 23.52 -14.88
N ILE A 361 17.65 23.00 -16.09
CA ILE A 361 18.38 23.45 -17.28
C ILE A 361 18.06 24.92 -17.57
N VAL A 362 16.78 25.26 -17.50
CA VAL A 362 16.25 26.63 -17.54
C VAL A 362 15.17 26.76 -16.46
N PRO A 363 14.77 27.97 -16.05
CA PRO A 363 13.75 28.12 -14.99
C PRO A 363 12.44 27.36 -15.26
N GLN A 364 12.11 27.14 -16.54
CA GLN A 364 10.88 26.49 -16.96
C GLN A 364 11.00 24.98 -17.14
N PHE A 365 12.20 24.42 -17.15
CA PHE A 365 12.41 23.00 -17.44
C PHE A 365 13.44 22.38 -16.49
N ALA A 366 13.01 21.32 -15.80
CA ALA A 366 13.87 20.48 -14.98
C ALA A 366 13.91 19.05 -15.52
N LEU A 367 15.12 18.49 -15.61
CA LEU A 367 15.34 17.10 -15.99
C LEU A 367 15.88 16.34 -14.78
N THR A 368 15.20 15.25 -14.39
CA THR A 368 15.63 14.38 -13.30
C THR A 368 16.15 13.07 -13.86
N GLY A 369 17.39 12.76 -13.53
CA GLY A 369 18.03 11.48 -13.85
C GLY A 369 18.38 10.73 -12.58
N SER A 370 18.07 9.45 -12.55
CA SER A 370 18.35 8.58 -11.39
C SER A 370 19.03 7.30 -11.83
N LEU A 371 19.92 6.81 -10.99
CA LEU A 371 20.56 5.52 -11.17
C LEU A 371 20.75 4.84 -9.81
N ARG A 372 20.30 3.59 -9.72
CA ARG A 372 20.46 2.76 -8.53
C ARG A 372 21.18 1.47 -8.89
N TYR A 373 22.14 1.08 -8.07
CA TYR A 373 22.83 -0.21 -8.14
C TYR A 373 22.54 -0.99 -6.88
N ASP A 374 22.02 -2.22 -7.06
CA ASP A 374 21.74 -3.17 -5.98
C ASP A 374 22.67 -4.38 -6.09
N GLN A 375 23.10 -4.86 -4.93
CA GLN A 375 23.84 -6.13 -4.79
C GLN A 375 23.12 -7.00 -3.78
N ASP A 376 22.77 -8.22 -4.20
CA ASP A 376 21.98 -9.17 -3.41
C ASP A 376 22.70 -10.52 -3.37
N GLU A 377 22.67 -11.19 -2.23
CA GLU A 377 23.32 -12.49 -2.06
C GLU A 377 22.78 -13.57 -3.02
N ASN A 378 21.49 -13.49 -3.39
CA ASN A 378 20.83 -14.53 -4.18
C ASN A 378 21.02 -14.34 -5.68
N TYR A 379 20.69 -13.15 -6.22
CA TYR A 379 20.70 -12.94 -7.66
C TYR A 379 21.88 -12.11 -8.19
N GLY A 380 22.70 -11.55 -7.31
CA GLY A 380 23.84 -10.68 -7.69
C GLY A 380 23.43 -9.22 -7.84
N SER A 381 23.67 -8.62 -8.98
CA SER A 381 23.47 -7.18 -9.20
C SER A 381 22.20 -6.85 -9.99
N ASN A 382 21.69 -5.66 -9.76
CA ASN A 382 20.58 -5.07 -10.53
C ASN A 382 20.78 -3.56 -10.65
N VAL A 383 20.47 -2.99 -11.81
CA VAL A 383 20.59 -1.56 -12.10
C VAL A 383 19.22 -1.00 -12.46
N THR A 384 18.83 0.10 -11.80
CA THR A 384 17.53 0.73 -11.98
C THR A 384 17.70 2.19 -12.39
N PRO A 385 17.47 2.56 -13.67
CA PRO A 385 17.50 3.93 -14.14
C PRO A 385 16.11 4.58 -14.12
N LYS A 386 16.13 5.94 -14.13
CA LYS A 386 14.96 6.78 -14.37
C LYS A 386 15.41 8.06 -15.08
N LEU A 387 14.58 8.52 -16.01
CA LEU A 387 14.75 9.82 -16.66
C LEU A 387 13.38 10.49 -16.79
N TYR A 388 13.22 11.68 -16.24
CA TYR A 388 11.94 12.34 -16.14
C TYR A 388 12.08 13.85 -16.31
N GLY A 389 11.24 14.44 -17.17
CA GLY A 389 11.21 15.87 -17.42
C GLY A 389 9.98 16.53 -16.81
N VAL A 390 10.14 17.75 -16.32
CA VAL A 390 9.06 18.61 -15.83
C VAL A 390 9.21 19.96 -16.52
N TRP A 391 8.23 20.32 -17.36
CA TRP A 391 8.22 21.55 -18.14
C TRP A 391 7.04 22.43 -17.74
N GLN A 392 7.33 23.66 -17.36
CA GLN A 392 6.36 24.68 -16.99
C GLN A 392 6.45 25.85 -17.98
N PRO A 393 5.76 25.77 -19.15
CA PRO A 393 5.87 26.81 -20.19
C PRO A 393 5.30 28.16 -19.75
N ASN A 394 4.37 28.17 -18.82
CA ASN A 394 3.76 29.37 -18.24
C ASN A 394 3.19 29.07 -16.85
N ASP A 395 2.51 30.04 -16.24
CA ASP A 395 1.97 29.92 -14.87
C ASP A 395 0.83 28.89 -14.74
N GLN A 396 0.22 28.50 -15.85
CA GLN A 396 -0.98 27.68 -15.83
C GLN A 396 -0.73 26.23 -16.25
N TRP A 397 0.31 25.97 -17.03
CA TRP A 397 0.57 24.64 -17.58
C TRP A 397 1.84 24.01 -17.03
N ILE A 398 1.73 22.72 -16.71
CA ILE A 398 2.88 21.87 -16.42
C ILE A 398 2.72 20.60 -17.25
N VAL A 399 3.76 20.28 -18.02
CA VAL A 399 3.87 19.04 -18.78
C VAL A 399 4.97 18.20 -18.17
N LYS A 400 4.66 16.97 -17.80
CA LYS A 400 5.62 16.04 -17.21
C LYS A 400 5.67 14.78 -18.06
N GLY A 401 6.82 14.14 -18.07
CA GLY A 401 6.91 12.85 -18.73
C GLY A 401 8.28 12.23 -18.59
N GLY A 402 8.32 10.92 -18.73
CA GLY A 402 9.57 10.21 -18.65
C GLY A 402 9.43 8.71 -18.66
N VAL A 403 10.57 8.07 -18.42
CA VAL A 403 10.72 6.62 -18.34
C VAL A 403 11.25 6.26 -16.96
N SER A 404 10.54 5.36 -16.27
CA SER A 404 10.94 4.86 -14.97
C SER A 404 10.98 3.33 -15.00
N LYS A 405 12.03 2.75 -14.44
CA LYS A 405 12.11 1.30 -14.25
C LYS A 405 11.85 0.92 -12.81
N GLY A 406 11.23 -0.24 -12.62
CA GLY A 406 11.00 -0.83 -11.34
C GLY A 406 11.49 -2.28 -11.31
N TYR A 407 11.75 -2.77 -10.11
CA TYR A 407 12.10 -4.16 -9.90
C TYR A 407 11.54 -4.66 -8.58
N LYS A 408 11.40 -5.99 -8.48
CA LYS A 408 11.04 -6.69 -7.26
C LYS A 408 11.95 -7.88 -7.06
N THR A 409 12.62 -7.92 -5.93
CA THR A 409 13.46 -9.04 -5.49
C THR A 409 12.57 -10.27 -5.24
N PRO A 410 12.98 -11.48 -5.68
CA PRO A 410 12.26 -12.70 -5.35
C PRO A 410 12.10 -12.87 -3.85
N ALA A 411 10.93 -13.35 -3.43
CA ALA A 411 10.68 -13.67 -2.03
C ALA A 411 11.71 -14.67 -1.50
N LEU A 412 12.09 -14.55 -0.26
CA LEU A 412 13.18 -15.34 0.34
C LEU A 412 12.93 -16.85 0.24
N ARG A 413 11.70 -17.31 0.48
CA ARG A 413 11.32 -18.72 0.29
C ARG A 413 11.43 -19.16 -1.17
N ALA A 414 10.95 -18.35 -2.10
CA ALA A 414 10.95 -18.67 -3.53
C ALA A 414 12.38 -18.81 -4.07
N ALA A 415 13.34 -18.09 -3.53
CA ALA A 415 14.74 -18.10 -3.95
C ALA A 415 15.61 -19.16 -3.23
N THR A 416 15.02 -20.02 -2.40
CA THR A 416 15.76 -21.00 -1.60
C THR A 416 15.50 -22.43 -2.07
N ASP A 417 16.53 -23.12 -2.55
CA ASP A 417 16.45 -24.50 -3.07
C ASP A 417 16.02 -25.53 -2.03
N GLY A 418 16.26 -25.29 -0.78
CA GLY A 418 15.90 -26.17 0.35
C GLY A 418 14.50 -25.92 0.89
N TRP A 419 13.73 -25.02 0.27
CA TRP A 419 12.37 -24.69 0.66
C TRP A 419 11.37 -25.33 -0.27
N GLY A 420 10.33 -25.99 0.27
CA GLY A 420 9.28 -26.60 -0.51
C GLY A 420 7.90 -26.53 0.12
N GLN A 421 6.90 -26.52 -0.74
CA GLN A 421 5.49 -26.51 -0.39
C GLN A 421 4.77 -27.63 -1.13
N THR A 422 4.01 -28.46 -0.42
CA THR A 422 3.22 -29.52 -1.04
C THR A 422 2.11 -28.94 -1.91
N THR A 423 1.82 -29.62 -3.01
CA THR A 423 0.76 -29.28 -3.96
C THR A 423 0.15 -30.58 -4.54
N GLY A 424 -0.86 -30.45 -5.38
CA GLY A 424 -1.52 -31.61 -6.00
C GLY A 424 -2.86 -31.98 -5.38
N GLY A 425 -3.42 -31.11 -4.55
CA GLY A 425 -4.78 -31.27 -3.98
C GLY A 425 -4.97 -32.52 -3.15
N GLY A 426 -3.90 -33.11 -2.64
CA GLY A 426 -3.91 -34.34 -1.88
C GLY A 426 -4.13 -35.63 -2.69
N LYS A 427 -4.29 -35.54 -4.00
CA LYS A 427 -4.43 -36.71 -4.90
C LYS A 427 -3.07 -37.26 -5.31
N SER A 428 -2.05 -36.43 -5.42
CA SER A 428 -0.70 -36.80 -5.78
C SER A 428 0.30 -36.11 -4.86
N LYS A 429 1.53 -36.63 -4.80
CA LYS A 429 2.65 -36.05 -4.05
C LYS A 429 3.40 -35.08 -4.95
N GLY A 430 2.87 -33.87 -5.13
CA GLY A 430 3.54 -32.77 -5.81
C GLY A 430 4.27 -31.87 -4.83
N MET A 431 5.34 -31.22 -5.31
CA MET A 431 6.12 -30.28 -4.51
C MET A 431 6.48 -29.06 -5.36
N ILE A 432 6.22 -27.87 -4.81
CA ILE A 432 6.75 -26.61 -5.35
C ILE A 432 8.05 -26.32 -4.58
N ILE A 433 9.18 -26.32 -5.30
CA ILE A 433 10.50 -26.14 -4.70
C ILE A 433 11.03 -24.76 -5.06
N GLY A 434 11.71 -24.10 -4.12
CA GLY A 434 12.39 -22.83 -4.34
C GLY A 434 13.47 -22.94 -5.42
N ASN A 435 13.77 -21.82 -6.06
CA ASN A 435 14.73 -21.73 -7.16
C ASN A 435 15.76 -20.64 -6.89
N SER A 436 17.00 -21.03 -6.57
CA SER A 436 18.10 -20.09 -6.29
C SER A 436 18.56 -19.31 -7.54
N ASN A 437 18.11 -19.69 -8.73
CA ASN A 437 18.42 -18.99 -9.98
C ASN A 437 17.42 -17.88 -10.34
N LEU A 438 16.43 -17.63 -9.48
CA LEU A 438 15.48 -16.55 -9.69
C LEU A 438 16.18 -15.20 -9.73
N LYS A 439 15.72 -14.36 -10.68
CA LYS A 439 16.13 -12.96 -10.85
C LYS A 439 14.99 -12.04 -10.45
N PRO A 440 15.27 -10.75 -10.24
CA PRO A 440 14.20 -9.79 -9.99
C PRO A 440 13.17 -9.73 -11.13
N GLU A 441 11.91 -9.54 -10.74
CA GLU A 441 10.86 -9.12 -11.66
C GLU A 441 11.11 -7.67 -12.04
N LYS A 442 10.76 -7.26 -13.27
CA LYS A 442 11.08 -5.94 -13.81
C LYS A 442 9.89 -5.28 -14.48
N SER A 443 9.82 -3.96 -14.39
CA SER A 443 8.87 -3.15 -15.13
C SER A 443 9.53 -1.96 -15.79
N THR A 444 8.92 -1.49 -16.88
CA THR A 444 9.28 -0.23 -17.55
C THR A 444 8.00 0.56 -17.75
N ASN A 445 7.93 1.74 -17.15
CA ASN A 445 6.79 2.65 -17.30
C ASN A 445 7.21 3.88 -18.11
N VAL A 446 6.42 4.20 -19.12
CA VAL A 446 6.54 5.43 -19.89
C VAL A 446 5.26 6.21 -19.66
N GLU A 447 5.39 7.48 -19.28
CA GLU A 447 4.24 8.32 -19.03
C GLU A 447 4.40 9.74 -19.56
N LEU A 448 3.27 10.39 -19.85
CA LEU A 448 3.18 11.78 -20.25
C LEU A 448 1.94 12.39 -19.60
N SER A 449 2.13 13.51 -18.90
CA SER A 449 1.10 14.18 -18.11
C SER A 449 0.99 15.66 -18.50
N PHE A 450 -0.25 16.10 -18.71
CA PHE A 450 -0.60 17.49 -18.95
C PHE A 450 -1.43 17.99 -17.79
N ASN A 451 -0.97 19.06 -17.13
CA ASN A 451 -1.63 19.62 -15.96
C ASN A 451 -1.91 21.10 -16.20
N TRP A 452 -3.15 21.49 -16.02
CA TRP A 452 -3.60 22.85 -16.17
C TRP A 452 -4.26 23.35 -14.89
N ASP A 453 -3.91 24.55 -14.49
CA ASP A 453 -4.48 25.24 -13.33
C ASP A 453 -4.64 26.72 -13.70
N ASN A 454 -5.84 27.25 -13.62
CA ASN A 454 -6.07 28.68 -13.94
C ASN A 454 -5.66 29.60 -12.79
N ASN A 455 -5.11 29.05 -11.70
CA ASN A 455 -4.69 29.77 -10.49
C ASN A 455 -5.83 30.56 -9.80
N ASP A 456 -7.05 30.10 -9.99
CA ASP A 456 -8.26 30.70 -9.41
C ASP A 456 -9.19 29.59 -8.91
N ASN A 457 -10.00 28.99 -9.77
CA ASN A 457 -11.06 28.09 -9.35
C ASN A 457 -11.07 26.74 -10.07
N LEU A 458 -10.18 26.50 -11.02
CA LEU A 458 -10.28 25.33 -11.88
C LEU A 458 -8.90 24.74 -12.17
N ALA A 459 -8.74 23.44 -11.93
CA ALA A 459 -7.58 22.67 -12.30
C ALA A 459 -7.98 21.36 -12.95
N ALA A 460 -7.21 20.92 -13.93
CA ALA A 460 -7.43 19.65 -14.63
C ALA A 460 -6.09 19.00 -14.97
N GLY A 461 -6.06 17.68 -14.97
CA GLY A 461 -4.89 16.90 -15.32
C GLY A 461 -5.25 15.73 -16.21
N LEU A 462 -4.32 15.35 -17.08
CA LEU A 462 -4.48 14.19 -17.96
C LEU A 462 -3.13 13.50 -18.09
N THR A 463 -3.07 12.23 -17.69
CA THR A 463 -1.85 11.42 -17.72
C THR A 463 -2.08 10.17 -18.56
N PHE A 464 -1.17 9.93 -19.51
CA PHE A 464 -1.10 8.72 -20.30
C PHE A 464 0.05 7.87 -19.79
N PHE A 465 -0.17 6.59 -19.58
CA PHE A 465 0.89 5.68 -19.14
C PHE A 465 0.86 4.35 -19.88
N ASN A 466 2.04 3.73 -20.01
CA ASN A 466 2.20 2.36 -20.45
C ASN A 466 3.27 1.69 -19.59
N THR A 467 2.93 0.58 -18.98
CA THR A 467 3.85 -0.23 -18.18
C THR A 467 3.99 -1.62 -18.80
N ASP A 468 5.23 -2.00 -19.11
CA ASP A 468 5.59 -3.35 -19.52
C ASP A 468 6.18 -4.10 -18.32
N PHE A 469 5.56 -5.20 -17.95
CA PHE A 469 6.00 -6.08 -16.88
C PHE A 469 6.70 -7.28 -17.50
N LYS A 470 7.96 -7.50 -17.12
CA LYS A 470 8.82 -8.57 -17.62
C LYS A 470 9.36 -9.43 -16.49
N ASP A 471 9.76 -10.65 -16.86
CA ASP A 471 10.40 -11.58 -15.93
C ASP A 471 9.54 -11.87 -14.70
N LYS A 472 8.21 -11.81 -14.86
CA LYS A 472 7.26 -12.12 -13.81
C LYS A 472 7.42 -13.56 -13.37
N ILE A 473 7.54 -13.76 -12.05
CA ILE A 473 7.73 -15.07 -11.45
C ILE A 473 6.41 -15.83 -11.48
N THR A 474 6.46 -17.05 -12.04
CA THR A 474 5.34 -17.97 -12.11
C THR A 474 5.78 -19.39 -11.81
N GLU A 475 4.83 -20.24 -11.43
CA GLU A 475 5.06 -21.67 -11.23
C GLU A 475 5.13 -22.41 -12.57
N VAL A 476 6.21 -23.14 -12.78
CA VAL A 476 6.43 -23.97 -13.96
C VAL A 476 6.69 -25.40 -13.53
N ARG A 477 6.04 -26.36 -14.19
CA ARG A 477 6.27 -27.76 -13.90
C ARG A 477 7.62 -28.19 -14.49
N SER A 478 8.63 -28.38 -13.61
CA SER A 478 9.99 -28.76 -13.99
C SER A 478 10.17 -30.27 -14.19
N CYS A 479 9.34 -31.08 -13.53
CA CYS A 479 9.23 -32.51 -13.76
C CYS A 479 7.74 -32.90 -13.75
N VAL A 480 7.25 -33.44 -14.87
CA VAL A 480 5.83 -33.78 -15.05
C VAL A 480 5.47 -35.09 -14.36
N GLY A 481 6.36 -36.08 -14.33
CA GLY A 481 6.08 -37.43 -13.85
C GLY A 481 5.18 -38.23 -14.81
N ASP A 482 4.65 -39.33 -14.29
CA ASP A 482 3.83 -40.27 -15.08
C ASP A 482 2.33 -40.00 -15.03
N ASP A 483 1.90 -38.88 -14.44
CA ASP A 483 0.49 -38.54 -14.20
C ASP A 483 -0.32 -39.56 -13.39
N VAL A 484 0.33 -40.57 -12.84
CA VAL A 484 -0.28 -41.58 -11.98
C VAL A 484 0.11 -41.34 -10.54
N PRO A 485 -0.85 -41.04 -9.64
CA PRO A 485 -0.54 -40.82 -8.23
C PRO A 485 0.19 -42.01 -7.60
N GLY A 486 1.29 -41.73 -6.88
CA GLY A 486 2.09 -42.72 -6.16
C GLY A 486 3.23 -43.34 -6.96
N THR A 487 3.42 -42.99 -8.21
CA THR A 487 4.57 -43.51 -9.02
C THR A 487 5.91 -42.87 -8.63
N LEU A 488 5.89 -41.66 -8.06
CA LEU A 488 7.05 -40.95 -7.51
C LEU A 488 8.27 -40.93 -8.46
N THR A 489 8.05 -40.64 -9.72
CA THR A 489 9.08 -40.69 -10.77
C THR A 489 9.96 -39.46 -10.85
N CYS A 490 9.58 -38.38 -10.18
CA CYS A 490 10.41 -37.16 -10.11
C CYS A 490 11.33 -37.20 -8.91
N GLN A 491 12.61 -36.85 -9.12
CA GLN A 491 13.64 -36.86 -8.08
C GLN A 491 14.17 -35.46 -7.80
N TRP A 492 14.38 -35.14 -6.53
CA TRP A 492 15.03 -33.92 -6.08
C TRP A 492 15.91 -34.23 -4.86
N LYS A 493 17.24 -34.12 -5.04
CA LYS A 493 18.23 -34.36 -3.98
C LYS A 493 17.95 -35.59 -3.11
N GLY A 494 17.58 -36.71 -3.77
CA GLY A 494 17.31 -37.99 -3.11
C GLY A 494 15.87 -38.18 -2.66
N GLU A 495 15.01 -37.17 -2.75
CA GLU A 495 13.58 -37.27 -2.44
C GLU A 495 12.78 -37.50 -3.72
N SER A 496 11.66 -38.24 -3.60
CA SER A 496 10.83 -38.66 -4.73
C SER A 496 9.44 -38.02 -4.67
N PHE A 497 8.97 -37.55 -5.83
CA PHE A 497 7.68 -36.90 -5.98
C PHE A 497 6.95 -37.36 -7.24
N ASP A 498 5.62 -37.24 -7.27
CA ASP A 498 4.84 -37.50 -8.46
C ASP A 498 5.07 -36.44 -9.54
N PHE A 499 5.24 -35.18 -9.11
CA PHE A 499 5.69 -34.08 -9.98
C PHE A 499 6.40 -33.01 -9.15
N ILE A 500 7.19 -32.20 -9.84
CA ILE A 500 7.92 -31.08 -9.24
C ILE A 500 7.62 -29.81 -10.04
N SER A 501 7.27 -28.74 -9.34
CA SER A 501 7.18 -27.39 -9.89
C SER A 501 8.24 -26.49 -9.28
N GLN A 502 8.74 -25.57 -10.07
CA GLN A 502 9.61 -24.48 -9.62
C GLN A 502 9.09 -23.15 -10.13
N ARG A 503 9.42 -22.07 -9.44
CA ARG A 503 9.14 -20.72 -9.92
C ARG A 503 10.23 -20.26 -10.86
N GLU A 504 9.84 -19.62 -11.95
CA GLU A 504 10.74 -19.10 -12.99
C GLU A 504 10.31 -17.73 -13.47
N ASN A 505 11.25 -16.92 -13.96
CA ASN A 505 11.02 -15.56 -14.49
C ASN A 505 10.58 -15.61 -15.96
N VAL A 506 9.38 -16.04 -16.25
CA VAL A 506 8.93 -16.32 -17.64
C VAL A 506 7.71 -15.53 -18.09
N ASP A 507 6.93 -14.97 -17.17
CA ASP A 507 5.69 -14.28 -17.51
C ASP A 507 5.88 -12.81 -17.87
N LYS A 508 4.93 -12.29 -18.63
CA LYS A 508 4.86 -10.90 -19.11
C LYS A 508 3.45 -10.38 -19.03
N ALA A 509 3.31 -9.08 -18.76
CA ALA A 509 2.03 -8.39 -18.81
C ALA A 509 2.23 -6.96 -19.31
N GLN A 510 1.16 -6.34 -19.79
CA GLN A 510 1.13 -4.95 -20.18
C GLN A 510 -0.06 -4.25 -19.52
N MET A 511 0.18 -3.08 -18.96
CA MET A 511 -0.83 -2.21 -18.40
C MET A 511 -0.68 -0.82 -19.02
N ARG A 512 -1.73 -0.30 -19.64
CA ARG A 512 -1.72 1.04 -20.23
C ARG A 512 -3.04 1.73 -19.97
N GLY A 513 -3.01 3.04 -19.90
CA GLY A 513 -4.23 3.75 -19.62
C GLY A 513 -4.09 5.24 -19.55
N VAL A 514 -5.17 5.84 -19.07
CA VAL A 514 -5.34 7.28 -18.94
C VAL A 514 -5.89 7.58 -17.55
N GLU A 515 -5.30 8.56 -16.90
CA GLU A 515 -5.80 9.10 -15.62
C GLU A 515 -6.15 10.56 -15.84
N ALA A 516 -7.39 10.93 -15.58
CA ALA A 516 -7.87 12.30 -15.67
C ALA A 516 -8.29 12.79 -14.29
N THR A 517 -7.94 14.01 -13.96
CA THR A 517 -8.34 14.68 -12.71
C THR A 517 -8.98 16.02 -13.01
N PHE A 518 -9.92 16.42 -12.16
CA PHE A 518 -10.66 17.64 -12.30
C PHE A 518 -11.01 18.19 -10.92
N ASP A 519 -10.58 19.42 -10.63
CA ASP A 519 -10.83 20.11 -9.37
C ASP A 519 -11.46 21.47 -9.68
N TRP A 520 -12.65 21.71 -9.15
CA TRP A 520 -13.42 22.91 -9.43
C TRP A 520 -13.98 23.52 -8.14
N LYS A 521 -13.57 24.72 -7.83
CA LYS A 521 -14.21 25.56 -6.81
C LYS A 521 -15.40 26.29 -7.47
N ILE A 522 -16.57 25.66 -7.40
CA ILE A 522 -17.79 26.16 -8.04
C ILE A 522 -18.17 27.51 -7.45
N THR A 523 -18.12 27.60 -6.12
CA THR A 523 -18.25 28.83 -5.34
C THR A 523 -17.18 28.85 -4.24
N PRO A 524 -16.96 29.95 -3.52
CA PRO A 524 -16.05 29.95 -2.38
C PRO A 524 -16.34 28.90 -1.29
N THR A 525 -17.58 28.37 -1.27
CA THR A 525 -18.03 27.39 -0.27
C THR A 525 -18.35 26.01 -0.84
N LEU A 526 -18.28 25.84 -2.16
CA LEU A 526 -18.68 24.59 -2.82
C LEU A 526 -17.54 24.12 -3.75
N ASP A 527 -16.97 22.96 -3.44
CA ASP A 527 -15.87 22.33 -4.18
C ASP A 527 -16.30 21.00 -4.78
N LEU A 528 -15.84 20.75 -6.00
CA LEU A 528 -15.99 19.47 -6.70
C LEU A 528 -14.61 18.93 -7.04
N ALA A 529 -14.32 17.69 -6.65
CA ALA A 529 -13.16 16.93 -7.09
C ALA A 529 -13.66 15.69 -7.84
N ALA A 530 -13.09 15.41 -8.99
CA ALA A 530 -13.41 14.22 -9.77
C ALA A 530 -12.16 13.64 -10.40
N ASN A 531 -12.16 12.33 -10.57
CA ASN A 531 -11.14 11.66 -11.37
C ASN A 531 -11.74 10.48 -12.13
N TYR A 532 -11.13 10.18 -13.25
CA TYR A 532 -11.46 9.06 -14.11
C TYR A 532 -10.20 8.32 -14.47
N THR A 533 -10.24 6.98 -14.38
CA THR A 533 -9.15 6.10 -14.79
C THR A 533 -9.66 5.11 -15.82
N TYR A 534 -8.99 5.06 -16.95
CA TYR A 534 -9.09 3.97 -17.92
C TYR A 534 -7.82 3.13 -17.84
N THR A 535 -7.95 1.82 -17.63
CA THR A 535 -6.82 0.90 -17.60
C THR A 535 -7.12 -0.31 -18.47
N ASP A 536 -6.30 -0.52 -19.48
CA ASP A 536 -6.31 -1.72 -20.31
C ASP A 536 -5.15 -2.61 -19.88
N THR A 537 -5.46 -3.82 -19.44
CA THR A 537 -4.47 -4.80 -18.98
C THR A 537 -4.51 -6.02 -19.87
N GLU A 538 -3.34 -6.59 -20.14
CA GLU A 538 -3.21 -7.79 -20.98
C GLU A 538 -2.11 -8.70 -20.45
N GLN A 539 -2.43 -9.97 -20.29
CA GLN A 539 -1.43 -11.01 -20.06
C GLN A 539 -0.77 -11.35 -21.39
N LYS A 540 0.56 -11.22 -21.46
CA LYS A 540 1.34 -11.40 -22.70
C LYS A 540 1.96 -12.80 -22.83
N SER A 541 1.76 -13.66 -21.85
CA SER A 541 2.34 -15.01 -21.79
C SER A 541 1.44 -15.94 -20.98
N GLY A 542 1.76 -17.24 -21.00
CA GLY A 542 1.08 -18.25 -20.20
C GLY A 542 -0.29 -18.67 -20.74
N ALA A 543 -1.03 -19.40 -19.91
CA ALA A 543 -2.33 -19.99 -20.25
C ALA A 543 -3.41 -18.94 -20.56
N PHE A 544 -3.27 -17.73 -20.02
CA PHE A 544 -4.25 -16.64 -20.19
C PHE A 544 -3.76 -15.55 -21.13
N LYS A 545 -2.82 -15.85 -22.03
CA LYS A 545 -2.31 -14.89 -23.00
C LYS A 545 -3.46 -14.25 -23.78
N GLY A 546 -3.46 -12.91 -23.83
CA GLY A 546 -4.51 -12.11 -24.47
C GLY A 546 -5.67 -11.75 -23.54
N GLN A 547 -5.75 -12.35 -22.35
CA GLN A 547 -6.79 -12.04 -21.36
C GLN A 547 -6.37 -10.88 -20.46
N PRO A 548 -7.34 -10.15 -19.88
CA PRO A 548 -7.02 -9.11 -18.89
C PRO A 548 -6.45 -9.71 -17.61
N LEU A 549 -5.80 -8.86 -16.80
CA LEU A 549 -5.44 -9.21 -15.44
C LEU A 549 -6.71 -9.36 -14.60
N ASN A 550 -6.69 -10.26 -13.61
CA ASN A 550 -7.83 -10.49 -12.75
C ASN A 550 -8.14 -9.28 -11.84
N GLN A 551 -9.42 -9.09 -11.53
CA GLN A 551 -9.94 -8.06 -10.62
C GLN A 551 -9.61 -6.61 -11.02
N MET A 552 -9.32 -6.35 -12.31
CA MET A 552 -8.97 -5.03 -12.83
C MET A 552 -10.11 -4.46 -13.66
N PRO A 553 -10.85 -3.44 -13.15
CA PRO A 553 -11.86 -2.76 -13.94
C PRO A 553 -11.21 -1.89 -15.02
N LYS A 554 -11.79 -1.84 -16.21
CA LYS A 554 -11.34 -0.94 -17.27
C LYS A 554 -11.62 0.51 -16.98
N HIS A 555 -12.74 0.79 -16.33
CA HIS A 555 -13.21 2.14 -16.05
C HIS A 555 -13.47 2.33 -14.57
N MET A 556 -12.93 3.40 -14.02
CA MET A 556 -13.20 3.85 -12.66
C MET A 556 -13.52 5.34 -12.69
N PHE A 557 -14.52 5.74 -11.94
CA PHE A 557 -14.86 7.13 -11.76
C PHE A 557 -15.09 7.42 -10.29
N ASN A 558 -14.47 8.49 -9.78
CA ASN A 558 -14.63 8.96 -8.41
C ASN A 558 -14.98 10.45 -8.45
N THR A 559 -15.93 10.88 -7.64
CA THR A 559 -16.23 12.29 -7.47
C THR A 559 -16.65 12.57 -6.04
N THR A 560 -16.24 13.74 -5.54
CA THR A 560 -16.62 14.24 -4.21
C THR A 560 -17.03 15.70 -4.33
N LEU A 561 -18.18 16.01 -3.76
CA LEU A 561 -18.70 17.36 -3.64
C LEU A 561 -18.64 17.76 -2.17
N ASN A 562 -17.95 18.86 -1.85
CA ASN A 562 -17.85 19.41 -0.50
C ASN A 562 -18.53 20.78 -0.45
N TRP A 563 -19.39 20.98 0.53
CA TRP A 563 -20.11 22.23 0.73
C TRP A 563 -19.97 22.71 2.17
N GLN A 564 -19.35 23.87 2.35
CA GLN A 564 -19.33 24.60 3.62
C GLN A 564 -20.64 25.39 3.73
N ALA A 565 -21.70 24.73 4.21
CA ALA A 565 -23.06 25.29 4.24
C ALA A 565 -23.20 26.45 5.22
N HIS A 566 -22.40 26.43 6.30
CA HIS A 566 -22.36 27.42 7.37
C HIS A 566 -20.95 27.41 7.98
N GLU A 567 -20.57 28.43 8.75
CA GLU A 567 -19.25 28.49 9.41
C GLU A 567 -18.92 27.22 10.22
N LYS A 568 -19.95 26.63 10.83
CA LYS A 568 -19.82 25.47 11.73
C LYS A 568 -20.28 24.16 11.10
N LEU A 569 -20.85 24.20 9.91
CA LEU A 569 -21.46 23.04 9.27
C LEU A 569 -20.93 22.87 7.87
N SER A 570 -20.32 21.73 7.57
CA SER A 570 -19.99 21.30 6.23
C SER A 570 -20.67 19.98 5.90
N THR A 571 -20.95 19.79 4.61
CA THR A 571 -21.52 18.56 4.08
C THR A 571 -20.67 18.06 2.92
N TRP A 572 -20.74 16.77 2.64
CA TRP A 572 -20.07 16.18 1.50
C TRP A 572 -20.90 15.06 0.90
N GLY A 573 -20.73 14.85 -0.39
CA GLY A 573 -21.27 13.71 -1.11
C GLY A 573 -20.18 13.08 -1.97
N ARG A 574 -20.19 11.76 -2.08
CA ARG A 574 -19.18 11.00 -2.82
C ARG A 574 -19.83 9.94 -3.68
N LEU A 575 -19.29 9.73 -4.88
CA LEU A 575 -19.68 8.66 -5.79
C LEU A 575 -18.44 7.92 -6.27
N ASN A 576 -18.47 6.60 -6.18
CA ASN A 576 -17.45 5.71 -6.71
C ASN A 576 -18.09 4.72 -7.68
N TYR A 577 -17.62 4.70 -8.92
CA TYR A 577 -18.03 3.75 -9.96
C TYR A 577 -16.87 2.83 -10.33
N ARG A 578 -17.17 1.55 -10.47
CA ARG A 578 -16.23 0.52 -10.94
C ARG A 578 -16.91 -0.30 -12.03
N SER A 579 -16.25 -0.43 -13.17
CA SER A 579 -16.76 -1.29 -14.24
C SER A 579 -16.56 -2.77 -13.90
N ARG A 580 -17.13 -3.65 -14.72
CA ARG A 580 -17.03 -5.08 -14.57
C ARG A 580 -15.56 -5.55 -14.60
N THR A 581 -15.28 -6.66 -13.91
CA THR A 581 -13.96 -7.29 -13.86
C THR A 581 -14.04 -8.78 -14.19
N SER A 582 -12.89 -9.40 -14.45
CA SER A 582 -12.72 -10.85 -14.58
C SER A 582 -11.85 -11.39 -13.44
N ASP A 583 -11.95 -12.67 -13.14
CA ASP A 583 -11.11 -13.34 -12.15
C ASP A 583 -10.75 -14.75 -12.60
N TYR A 584 -9.76 -15.37 -11.96
CA TYR A 584 -9.38 -16.76 -12.24
C TYR A 584 -10.37 -17.74 -11.61
N LEU A 585 -10.94 -18.65 -12.43
CA LEU A 585 -11.72 -19.79 -11.96
C LEU A 585 -10.83 -20.99 -11.63
N SER A 586 -9.78 -21.19 -12.44
CA SER A 586 -8.85 -22.30 -12.33
C SER A 586 -7.53 -21.93 -13.01
N ARG A 587 -6.59 -22.88 -13.05
CA ARG A 587 -5.33 -22.71 -13.79
C ARG A 587 -5.51 -22.54 -15.30
N THR A 588 -6.67 -22.89 -15.85
CA THR A 588 -6.93 -22.89 -17.31
C THR A 588 -8.16 -22.11 -17.72
N ALA A 589 -8.90 -21.52 -16.78
CA ALA A 589 -10.13 -20.79 -17.07
C ALA A 589 -10.23 -19.50 -16.23
N MET A 590 -10.72 -18.44 -16.90
CA MET A 590 -11.14 -17.21 -16.24
C MET A 590 -12.64 -17.28 -15.91
N ALA A 591 -13.04 -16.64 -14.82
CA ALA A 591 -14.44 -16.43 -14.47
C ALA A 591 -15.10 -15.52 -15.51
N ASP A 592 -16.41 -15.64 -15.67
CA ASP A 592 -17.22 -14.63 -16.32
C ASP A 592 -17.01 -13.28 -15.60
N SER A 593 -17.18 -12.18 -16.34
CA SER A 593 -16.98 -10.86 -15.76
C SER A 593 -17.94 -10.62 -14.60
N THR A 594 -17.41 -10.12 -13.47
CA THR A 594 -18.23 -9.64 -12.36
C THR A 594 -18.96 -8.35 -12.77
N PRO A 595 -20.18 -8.09 -12.26
CA PRO A 595 -20.92 -6.89 -12.62
C PRO A 595 -20.24 -5.60 -12.20
N SER A 596 -20.60 -4.49 -12.85
CA SER A 596 -20.23 -3.15 -12.39
C SER A 596 -21.00 -2.77 -11.12
N TYR A 597 -20.48 -1.81 -10.36
CA TYR A 597 -21.21 -1.25 -9.23
C TYR A 597 -20.89 0.22 -9.01
N THR A 598 -21.82 0.91 -8.35
CA THR A 598 -21.69 2.30 -7.96
C THR A 598 -22.06 2.46 -6.49
N PHE A 599 -21.20 3.11 -5.73
CA PHE A 599 -21.48 3.51 -4.36
C PHE A 599 -21.66 5.02 -4.26
N VAL A 600 -22.64 5.43 -3.48
CA VAL A 600 -22.88 6.83 -3.12
C VAL A 600 -22.85 6.95 -1.61
N ASP A 601 -22.06 7.87 -1.11
CA ASP A 601 -21.93 8.18 0.30
C ASP A 601 -22.22 9.67 0.53
N MET A 602 -22.69 10.03 1.71
CA MET A 602 -22.90 11.42 2.12
C MET A 602 -22.68 11.58 3.61
N GLY A 603 -22.30 12.79 4.02
CA GLY A 603 -22.06 13.06 5.41
C GLY A 603 -22.08 14.54 5.75
N VAL A 604 -22.02 14.79 7.04
CA VAL A 604 -21.97 16.13 7.63
C VAL A 604 -20.87 16.20 8.67
N VAL A 605 -20.26 17.38 8.81
CA VAL A 605 -19.30 17.71 9.85
C VAL A 605 -19.79 18.97 10.55
N TYR A 606 -20.03 18.87 11.86
CA TYR A 606 -20.45 19.97 12.68
C TYR A 606 -19.37 20.33 13.69
N LYS A 607 -18.92 21.58 13.66
CA LYS A 607 -17.89 22.13 14.57
C LYS A 607 -18.51 23.18 15.47
N PRO A 608 -19.11 22.79 16.61
CA PRO A 608 -19.70 23.78 17.53
C PRO A 608 -18.65 24.70 18.15
N LYS A 609 -17.42 24.20 18.30
CA LYS A 609 -16.23 24.91 18.74
C LYS A 609 -15.03 24.47 17.89
N THR A 610 -13.96 25.27 17.91
CA THR A 610 -12.72 24.95 17.18
C THR A 610 -12.15 23.59 17.61
N GLU A 611 -12.29 23.23 18.88
CA GLU A 611 -11.74 22.02 19.49
C GLU A 611 -12.60 20.77 19.25
N VAL A 612 -13.85 20.93 18.82
CA VAL A 612 -14.82 19.83 18.73
C VAL A 612 -15.31 19.62 17.32
N ASN A 613 -15.17 18.38 16.82
CA ASN A 613 -15.75 17.90 15.58
C ASN A 613 -16.78 16.82 15.88
N LEU A 614 -17.99 17.00 15.37
CA LEU A 614 -19.03 15.96 15.33
C LEU A 614 -19.28 15.57 13.88
N THR A 615 -19.22 14.28 13.57
CA THR A 615 -19.42 13.75 12.23
C THR A 615 -20.59 12.78 12.20
N ALA A 616 -21.33 12.79 11.10
CA ALA A 616 -22.33 11.79 10.78
C ALA A 616 -22.30 11.50 9.29
N GLY A 617 -22.49 10.25 8.92
CA GLY A 617 -22.48 9.86 7.52
C GLY A 617 -23.36 8.66 7.23
N VAL A 618 -23.80 8.56 5.99
CA VAL A 618 -24.46 7.40 5.41
C VAL A 618 -23.61 6.91 4.25
N TYR A 619 -23.14 5.69 4.33
CA TYR A 619 -22.29 5.06 3.33
C TYR A 619 -23.11 4.03 2.57
N ASN A 620 -22.87 3.94 1.27
CA ASN A 620 -23.69 3.13 0.36
C ASN A 620 -25.18 3.46 0.54
N VAL A 621 -25.54 4.71 0.26
CA VAL A 621 -26.87 5.28 0.51
C VAL A 621 -27.97 4.46 -0.14
N PHE A 622 -27.74 3.95 -1.35
CA PHE A 622 -28.72 3.18 -2.12
C PHE A 622 -28.71 1.69 -1.81
N ASP A 623 -27.92 1.28 -0.82
CA ASP A 623 -27.81 -0.11 -0.37
C ASP A 623 -27.49 -1.09 -1.51
N LYS A 624 -26.54 -0.70 -2.38
CA LYS A 624 -26.11 -1.56 -3.48
C LYS A 624 -25.50 -2.82 -2.90
N GLN A 625 -26.05 -3.98 -3.26
CA GLN A 625 -25.57 -5.28 -2.80
C GLN A 625 -24.41 -5.75 -3.66
N VAL A 626 -23.25 -5.96 -3.03
CA VAL A 626 -22.09 -6.62 -3.61
C VAL A 626 -21.83 -7.86 -2.79
N ASP A 627 -22.28 -8.99 -3.27
CA ASP A 627 -22.23 -10.26 -2.58
C ASP A 627 -21.24 -11.24 -3.19
N ASN A 628 -20.87 -12.25 -2.44
CA ASN A 628 -19.92 -13.26 -2.86
C ASN A 628 -20.40 -14.09 -4.06
N ALA A 629 -21.72 -14.28 -4.22
CA ALA A 629 -22.26 -15.08 -5.32
C ALA A 629 -22.05 -14.40 -6.67
N ASP A 630 -22.32 -13.10 -6.77
CA ASP A 630 -22.26 -12.36 -8.03
C ASP A 630 -20.89 -11.72 -8.30
N TYR A 631 -20.15 -11.34 -7.25
CA TYR A 631 -18.90 -10.57 -7.35
C TYR A 631 -17.65 -11.34 -6.90
N GLY A 632 -17.81 -12.54 -6.37
CA GLY A 632 -16.69 -13.29 -5.80
C GLY A 632 -16.15 -12.71 -4.49
N THR A 633 -16.79 -11.68 -3.96
CA THR A 633 -16.42 -10.99 -2.73
C THR A 633 -17.63 -10.30 -2.13
N THR A 634 -17.57 -9.97 -0.85
CA THR A 634 -18.62 -9.23 -0.13
C THR A 634 -18.12 -7.84 0.23
N LEU A 635 -18.87 -6.82 -0.15
CA LEU A 635 -18.68 -5.44 0.31
C LEU A 635 -19.88 -5.01 1.15
N ASP A 636 -19.64 -4.06 2.05
CA ASP A 636 -20.70 -3.58 2.95
C ASP A 636 -21.84 -2.91 2.20
N GLY A 637 -23.06 -3.18 2.64
CA GLY A 637 -24.26 -2.46 2.25
C GLY A 637 -24.34 -1.09 2.91
N ARG A 638 -25.57 -0.55 3.00
CA ARG A 638 -25.79 0.75 3.66
C ARG A 638 -25.43 0.67 5.14
N ARG A 639 -24.72 1.70 5.60
CA ARG A 639 -24.29 1.83 6.98
C ARG A 639 -24.23 3.27 7.42
N PHE A 640 -24.34 3.48 8.73
CA PHE A 640 -24.37 4.79 9.34
C PHE A 640 -23.14 4.95 10.24
N ASN A 641 -22.45 6.07 10.13
CA ASN A 641 -21.34 6.40 10.98
C ASN A 641 -21.64 7.66 11.80
N VAL A 642 -21.28 7.64 13.07
CA VAL A 642 -21.25 8.80 13.95
C VAL A 642 -19.88 8.88 14.61
N GLY A 643 -19.32 10.09 14.67
CA GLY A 643 -17.99 10.31 15.20
C GLY A 643 -17.89 11.59 16.03
N PHE A 644 -16.92 11.57 16.93
CA PHE A 644 -16.57 12.68 17.79
C PHE A 644 -15.06 12.83 17.82
N GLN A 645 -14.56 14.06 17.67
CA GLN A 645 -13.16 14.39 17.84
C GLN A 645 -13.01 15.62 18.74
N TYR A 646 -12.12 15.51 19.72
CA TYR A 646 -11.70 16.62 20.57
C TYR A 646 -10.21 16.86 20.36
N THR A 647 -9.85 18.13 20.12
CA THR A 647 -8.46 18.56 19.93
C THR A 647 -8.15 19.68 20.92
N PHE A 648 -7.01 19.60 21.59
CA PHE A 648 -6.56 20.61 22.57
C PHE A 648 -5.15 21.09 22.27
#